data_7aa9255876ac146e429faa952459859a
#
_entry.id   7aa9255876ac146e429faa952459859a
#
_cell.length_a   1.000
_cell.length_b   1.000
_cell.length_c   1.000
_cell.angle_alpha   90.00
_cell.angle_beta   90.00
_cell.angle_gamma   90.00
#
_symmetry.space_group_name_H-M   'P 1'
#
loop_
_entity.id
_entity.type
_entity.pdbx_description
1 polymer ?
#
loop_
_entity_poly.entity_id
_entity_poly.type
_entity_poly.pdbx_seq_one_letter_code
_entity_poly.pdbx_strand_id
1 'polypeptide(L)'
;LEKKSTCVPIYNNVPDVAKASIQRAIDTWSENFVSKVPINVNVTWTKAPNSTILASASAKNIFSNFNGAPDKTLYYPSALANALAGVDLDIAEPELEINVTAGDFWYYGLDGKCPVNKYDLVSVILHEMAHGLGFMSGSYYDPATKVGRFLQPTAFDAYVQVLDGRRLVDMPSPSLEIGSALTSTLFWSGANAVKVNNGVKPLLFTPAIYEQGSSVSHLDEKTFSNTAENAVMTPNLSAGEVFHLPGALLLAIFEDLRMKPPAGKATGLPGSVQNVRAVIGDKSAIIKFDPPADFRFAQIDSYVVENLQTGESIKVSESPVVISDLKNGTKYTFSVKSVNSAGSSEATKSNQITPQPAWKSTVIDPNADAKYIATTTYLGKPVVAYSESKGGDLKLATYSNSKWVIKTIDGNDDNAGKTLNNVAGHISLCTSTIGKISYLHVFYTDLTNKDLKYALYNGKSFKYETVDGDGLVAQDYKEVNRVRGASDVSVSNACSVNNNVIQVFYRDESQGILLGAVKENGKWRYEIVDGDKDTEDRTTGDVAFHMKSVTVGKKISLIYDSVKGFDAEKNITKGEVRYATRSTSASSDWEYKTLDAPSERTYAVGYDVTILNTAKGLITGWFTSSGFTYPNPDQVKYQDINAASVVSVKADEFGTLHSSISADEKMVLFSCELRLCAVSKSNKVVNLVSKNSIQKGAQVNWITIDKTKYAMAGVSGKLTLFKP
;
A
#
# COMPACT_ATOMS: atom_id res chain seq x y z
N LEU A 1 2.34 38.99 1.00
CA LEU A 1 3.14 38.15 0.10
C LEU A 1 2.23 37.12 -0.57
N GLU A 2 2.51 36.79 -1.81
CA GLU A 2 1.77 35.73 -2.53
C GLU A 2 2.08 34.36 -1.89
N LYS A 3 1.04 33.60 -1.55
CA LYS A 3 1.22 32.28 -0.93
C LYS A 3 1.83 31.30 -1.94
N LYS A 4 2.91 30.61 -1.54
CA LYS A 4 3.61 29.60 -2.33
C LYS A 4 3.08 28.19 -2.07
N SER A 5 2.27 28.02 -1.02
CA SER A 5 1.60 26.78 -0.68
C SER A 5 0.30 27.06 0.08
N THR A 6 -0.52 26.02 0.23
CA THR A 6 -1.72 26.04 1.09
C THR A 6 -1.45 25.16 2.30
N CYS A 7 -1.26 25.77 3.49
CA CYS A 7 -1.18 25.03 4.74
C CYS A 7 -2.51 25.13 5.49
N VAL A 8 -3.03 23.99 5.94
CA VAL A 8 -4.37 23.88 6.56
C VAL A 8 -4.22 23.34 7.97
N PRO A 9 -4.53 24.11 9.03
CA PRO A 9 -4.48 23.60 10.39
C PRO A 9 -5.67 22.71 10.72
N ILE A 10 -5.40 21.63 11.45
CA ILE A 10 -6.37 20.76 12.09
C ILE A 10 -6.15 20.90 13.60
N TYR A 11 -7.14 21.41 14.33
CA TYR A 11 -7.00 21.73 15.76
C TYR A 11 -7.60 20.67 16.66
N ASN A 12 -6.78 20.09 17.56
CA ASN A 12 -7.20 19.15 18.57
C ASN A 12 -6.98 19.74 19.97
N ASN A 13 -8.07 20.04 20.66
CA ASN A 13 -8.08 20.64 22.01
C ASN A 13 -7.34 21.99 22.10
N VAL A 14 -7.09 22.67 20.99
CA VAL A 14 -6.41 23.97 20.95
C VAL A 14 -7.34 25.07 21.45
N PRO A 15 -6.94 25.84 22.47
CA PRO A 15 -7.77 26.96 22.99
C PRO A 15 -7.89 28.07 21.92
N ASP A 16 -9.06 28.70 21.85
CA ASP A 16 -9.34 29.72 20.82
C ASP A 16 -8.34 30.87 20.82
N VAL A 17 -7.85 31.27 22.00
CA VAL A 17 -6.85 32.34 22.15
C VAL A 17 -5.52 32.00 21.46
N ALA A 18 -5.17 30.72 21.31
CA ALA A 18 -3.91 30.26 20.67
C ALA A 18 -4.01 30.19 19.15
N LYS A 19 -5.22 30.03 18.60
CA LYS A 19 -5.42 29.75 17.15
C LYS A 19 -4.84 30.86 16.25
N ALA A 20 -4.97 32.11 16.63
CA ALA A 20 -4.46 33.22 15.83
C ALA A 20 -2.92 33.19 15.72
N SER A 21 -2.21 32.86 16.80
CA SER A 21 -0.74 32.75 16.80
C SER A 21 -0.29 31.55 15.99
N ILE A 22 -0.97 30.40 16.12
CA ILE A 22 -0.69 29.20 15.32
C ILE A 22 -0.92 29.50 13.84
N GLN A 23 -2.07 30.12 13.50
CA GLN A 23 -2.37 30.48 12.11
C GLN A 23 -1.32 31.43 11.52
N ARG A 24 -0.82 32.37 12.31
CA ARG A 24 0.23 33.30 11.87
C ARG A 24 1.51 32.57 11.46
N ALA A 25 1.98 31.61 12.24
CA ALA A 25 3.15 30.78 11.91
C ALA A 25 2.91 29.93 10.65
N ILE A 26 1.72 29.32 10.54
CA ILE A 26 1.29 28.55 9.37
C ILE A 26 1.24 29.42 8.11
N ASP A 27 0.69 30.62 8.19
CA ASP A 27 0.65 31.56 7.07
C ASP A 27 2.06 31.98 6.64
N THR A 28 2.98 32.18 7.60
CA THR A 28 4.38 32.48 7.33
C THR A 28 5.03 31.37 6.51
N TRP A 29 4.77 30.10 6.85
CA TRP A 29 5.28 28.97 6.05
C TRP A 29 4.56 28.84 4.69
N SER A 30 3.27 29.14 4.61
CA SER A 30 2.54 29.18 3.34
C SER A 30 3.15 30.20 2.34
N GLU A 31 3.69 31.29 2.85
CA GLU A 31 4.38 32.31 2.04
C GLU A 31 5.81 31.93 1.64
N ASN A 32 6.44 30.98 2.34
CA ASN A 32 7.87 30.69 2.17
C ASN A 32 8.18 29.28 1.65
N PHE A 33 7.32 28.28 1.89
CA PHE A 33 7.51 26.92 1.44
C PHE A 33 6.70 26.63 0.16
N VAL A 34 7.38 26.21 -0.91
CA VAL A 34 6.73 25.95 -2.20
C VAL A 34 6.11 24.56 -2.22
N SER A 35 4.80 24.46 -2.41
CA SER A 35 4.10 23.19 -2.65
C SER A 35 2.83 23.43 -3.46
N LYS A 36 2.61 22.58 -4.47
CA LYS A 36 1.33 22.51 -5.18
C LYS A 36 0.30 21.62 -4.47
N VAL A 37 0.78 20.80 -3.56
CA VAL A 37 -0.05 19.90 -2.73
C VAL A 37 -0.34 20.64 -1.42
N PRO A 38 -1.59 20.66 -0.94
CA PRO A 38 -1.91 21.19 0.37
C PRO A 38 -1.12 20.49 1.48
N ILE A 39 -0.80 21.22 2.54
CA ILE A 39 -0.08 20.71 3.70
C ILE A 39 -1.02 20.79 4.90
N ASN A 40 -1.51 19.64 5.37
CA ASN A 40 -2.37 19.53 6.53
C ASN A 40 -1.49 19.48 7.78
N VAL A 41 -1.74 20.39 8.72
CA VAL A 41 -0.95 20.53 9.95
C VAL A 41 -1.84 20.18 11.12
N ASN A 42 -1.64 19.02 11.72
CA ASN A 42 -2.36 18.56 12.89
C ASN A 42 -1.74 19.16 14.16
N VAL A 43 -2.45 20.04 14.85
CA VAL A 43 -1.97 20.71 16.05
C VAL A 43 -2.76 20.23 17.25
N THR A 44 -2.07 19.58 18.19
CA THR A 44 -2.67 19.03 19.41
C THR A 44 -2.17 19.78 20.65
N TRP A 45 -3.13 20.25 21.48
CA TRP A 45 -2.84 20.89 22.75
C TRP A 45 -2.88 19.88 23.88
N THR A 46 -1.73 19.58 24.48
CA THR A 46 -1.59 18.49 25.46
C THR A 46 -1.19 18.99 26.85
N LYS A 47 -1.72 18.32 27.86
CA LYS A 47 -1.22 18.51 29.24
C LYS A 47 -0.05 17.56 29.45
N ALA A 48 1.16 18.10 29.58
CA ALA A 48 2.36 17.35 29.93
C ALA A 48 2.89 17.85 31.29
N PRO A 49 2.38 17.33 32.38
CA PRO A 49 2.82 17.77 33.73
C PRO A 49 4.33 17.46 33.85
N ASN A 50 5.08 18.46 34.30
CA ASN A 50 6.54 18.43 34.50
C ASN A 50 7.39 18.35 33.20
N SER A 51 6.84 18.68 32.03
CA SER A 51 7.62 18.81 30.80
C SER A 51 8.32 20.17 30.75
N THR A 52 9.59 20.16 30.40
CA THR A 52 10.35 21.37 30.01
C THR A 52 10.27 21.65 28.52
N ILE A 53 9.61 20.75 27.76
CA ILE A 53 9.43 20.86 26.33
C ILE A 53 8.22 21.73 26.04
N LEU A 54 8.41 22.82 25.32
CA LEU A 54 7.36 23.78 24.95
C LEU A 54 6.42 23.19 23.88
N ALA A 55 7.01 22.57 22.85
CA ALA A 55 6.29 21.86 21.81
C ALA A 55 7.22 20.80 21.18
N SER A 56 6.65 19.95 20.34
CA SER A 56 7.40 19.02 19.49
C SER A 56 6.68 18.82 18.17
N ALA A 57 7.42 18.59 17.09
CA ALA A 57 6.83 18.26 15.81
C ALA A 57 7.46 17.03 15.17
N SER A 58 6.69 16.39 14.32
CA SER A 58 7.15 15.32 13.45
C SER A 58 6.39 15.35 12.13
N ALA A 59 7.04 14.84 11.07
CA ALA A 59 6.30 14.42 9.90
C ALA A 59 5.48 13.18 10.26
N LYS A 60 4.26 13.08 9.79
CA LYS A 60 3.42 11.89 10.03
C LYS A 60 4.02 10.66 9.35
N ASN A 61 4.45 10.83 8.11
CA ASN A 61 5.11 9.79 7.32
C ASN A 61 6.38 10.33 6.67
N ILE A 62 7.28 9.43 6.30
CA ILE A 62 8.47 9.73 5.50
C ILE A 62 8.52 8.79 4.31
N PHE A 63 8.87 9.31 3.14
CA PHE A 63 8.85 8.58 1.88
C PHE A 63 10.22 8.53 1.22
N SER A 64 10.54 7.41 0.62
CA SER A 64 11.70 7.25 -0.26
C SER A 64 11.26 6.71 -1.62
N ASN A 65 12.13 6.75 -2.60
CA ASN A 65 11.92 6.13 -3.92
C ASN A 65 10.63 6.56 -4.67
N PHE A 66 10.12 7.76 -4.40
CA PHE A 66 8.97 8.30 -5.14
C PHE A 66 9.41 9.06 -6.41
N ASN A 67 8.45 9.28 -7.32
CA ASN A 67 8.71 10.06 -8.52
C ASN A 67 8.95 11.54 -8.17
N GLY A 68 10.08 12.11 -8.58
CA GLY A 68 10.49 13.48 -8.23
C GLY A 68 11.45 13.54 -7.03
N ALA A 69 11.76 12.42 -6.33
CA ALA A 69 12.78 12.42 -5.29
C ALA A 69 14.16 12.76 -5.86
N PRO A 70 14.87 13.78 -5.33
CA PRO A 70 16.22 14.15 -5.77
C PRO A 70 17.25 13.04 -5.60
N ASP A 71 17.12 12.27 -4.51
CA ASP A 71 17.85 11.04 -4.26
C ASP A 71 16.89 9.99 -3.73
N LYS A 72 16.70 8.91 -4.47
CA LYS A 72 15.71 7.85 -4.17
C LYS A 72 16.12 6.94 -3.02
N THR A 73 17.34 7.02 -2.55
CA THR A 73 17.86 6.24 -1.42
C THR A 73 17.61 6.92 -0.07
N LEU A 74 17.22 8.18 -0.10
CA LEU A 74 16.97 8.99 1.10
C LEU A 74 15.48 9.09 1.40
N TYR A 75 15.17 9.37 2.64
CA TYR A 75 13.82 9.59 3.12
C TYR A 75 13.50 11.07 3.21
N TYR A 76 12.29 11.42 2.83
CA TYR A 76 11.77 12.80 2.81
C TYR A 76 10.50 12.85 3.66
N PRO A 77 10.38 13.79 4.60
CA PRO A 77 9.12 14.03 5.32
C PRO A 77 7.96 14.29 4.37
N SER A 78 6.75 13.86 4.74
CA SER A 78 5.55 13.86 3.87
C SER A 78 5.32 15.20 3.17
N ALA A 79 5.41 16.33 3.86
CA ALA A 79 5.23 17.64 3.25
C ALA A 79 6.25 17.94 2.15
N LEU A 80 7.53 17.62 2.37
CA LEU A 80 8.60 17.80 1.38
C LEU A 80 8.45 16.79 0.23
N ALA A 81 8.14 15.53 0.55
CA ALA A 81 7.94 14.49 -0.44
C ALA A 81 6.76 14.81 -1.38
N ASN A 82 5.62 15.23 -0.84
CA ASN A 82 4.44 15.64 -1.61
C ASN A 82 4.74 16.86 -2.49
N ALA A 83 5.47 17.85 -1.95
CA ALA A 83 5.89 19.02 -2.70
C ALA A 83 6.81 18.69 -3.88
N LEU A 84 7.70 17.71 -3.73
CA LEU A 84 8.63 17.23 -4.77
C LEU A 84 7.93 16.33 -5.79
N ALA A 85 7.03 15.46 -5.33
CA ALA A 85 6.24 14.55 -6.18
C ALA A 85 5.17 15.30 -6.99
N GLY A 86 4.69 16.44 -6.50
CA GLY A 86 3.57 17.19 -7.07
C GLY A 86 2.22 16.53 -6.89
N VAL A 87 2.16 15.46 -6.07
CA VAL A 87 0.96 14.71 -5.69
C VAL A 87 1.04 14.35 -4.21
N ASP A 88 -0.11 14.16 -3.58
CA ASP A 88 -0.18 13.63 -2.23
C ASP A 88 0.10 12.12 -2.24
N LEU A 89 1.11 11.71 -1.48
CA LEU A 89 1.57 10.33 -1.41
C LEU A 89 0.79 9.50 -0.37
N ASP A 90 0.08 10.16 0.55
CA ASP A 90 -0.78 9.53 1.54
C ASP A 90 -1.96 10.42 1.92
N ILE A 91 -3.04 10.34 1.16
CA ILE A 91 -4.26 11.17 1.30
C ILE A 91 -4.96 10.96 2.67
N ALA A 92 -4.68 9.86 3.36
CA ALA A 92 -5.37 9.50 4.59
C ALA A 92 -4.81 10.22 5.83
N GLU A 93 -3.56 10.72 5.76
CA GLU A 93 -2.84 11.26 6.91
C GLU A 93 -2.44 12.73 6.70
N PRO A 94 -2.39 13.55 7.76
CA PRO A 94 -1.83 14.89 7.67
C PRO A 94 -0.31 14.84 7.43
N GLU A 95 0.27 15.86 6.84
CA GLU A 95 1.70 15.92 6.59
C GLU A 95 2.52 16.16 7.86
N LEU A 96 1.98 16.92 8.80
CA LEU A 96 2.66 17.31 10.03
C LEU A 96 1.81 17.08 11.26
N GLU A 97 2.46 16.67 12.34
CA GLU A 97 1.91 16.64 13.69
C GLU A 97 2.71 17.55 14.61
N ILE A 98 2.04 18.47 15.29
CA ILE A 98 2.62 19.39 16.29
C ILE A 98 1.90 19.18 17.61
N ASN A 99 2.65 18.85 18.66
CA ASN A 99 2.14 18.74 20.03
C ASN A 99 2.61 19.95 20.82
N VAL A 100 1.68 20.75 21.33
CA VAL A 100 1.95 21.95 22.11
C VAL A 100 1.64 21.69 23.57
N THR A 101 2.59 21.98 24.46
CA THR A 101 2.40 21.82 25.90
C THR A 101 1.47 22.91 26.44
N ALA A 102 0.39 22.51 27.09
CA ALA A 102 -0.56 23.44 27.73
C ALA A 102 0.07 24.09 28.97
N GLY A 103 -0.05 25.40 29.06
CA GLY A 103 0.45 26.16 30.24
C GLY A 103 0.12 27.64 30.18
N ASP A 104 0.29 28.32 31.33
CA ASP A 104 0.04 29.75 31.44
C ASP A 104 1.23 30.60 31.01
N PHE A 105 2.28 30.00 30.52
CA PHE A 105 3.52 30.63 30.10
C PHE A 105 3.51 31.13 28.66
N TRP A 106 2.44 30.93 27.92
CA TRP A 106 2.35 31.34 26.50
C TRP A 106 2.00 32.84 26.36
N TYR A 107 2.63 33.45 25.37
CA TYR A 107 2.23 34.73 24.80
C TYR A 107 1.55 34.49 23.44
N TYR A 108 0.35 35.05 23.29
CA TYR A 108 -0.48 34.87 22.10
C TYR A 108 -0.51 36.09 21.17
N GLY A 109 0.27 37.13 21.47
CA GLY A 109 0.30 38.34 20.68
C GLY A 109 0.98 38.11 19.30
N LEU A 110 0.60 38.94 18.31
CA LEU A 110 1.17 38.92 16.96
C LEU A 110 2.11 40.11 16.70
N ASP A 111 2.31 40.95 17.70
CA ASP A 111 3.01 42.25 17.60
C ASP A 111 4.53 42.16 17.83
N GLY A 112 5.04 40.94 18.07
CA GLY A 112 6.47 40.70 18.32
C GLY A 112 6.97 41.24 19.66
N LYS A 113 6.09 41.51 20.65
CA LYS A 113 6.43 42.09 21.95
C LYS A 113 6.18 41.12 23.11
N CYS A 114 6.79 39.94 22.99
CA CYS A 114 6.65 38.92 24.02
C CYS A 114 7.23 39.39 25.36
N PRO A 115 6.47 39.30 26.47
CA PRO A 115 6.98 39.58 27.79
C PRO A 115 8.13 38.65 28.20
N VAL A 116 9.12 39.18 28.96
CA VAL A 116 10.33 38.43 29.34
C VAL A 116 10.07 37.19 30.25
N ASN A 117 8.86 36.96 30.69
CA ASN A 117 8.44 35.79 31.46
C ASN A 117 7.45 34.91 30.73
N LYS A 118 7.32 35.08 29.42
CA LYS A 118 6.43 34.30 28.54
C LYS A 118 7.21 33.78 27.34
N TYR A 119 6.69 32.74 26.71
CA TYR A 119 7.20 32.19 25.44
C TYR A 119 6.27 32.60 24.31
N ASP A 120 6.84 33.05 23.21
CA ASP A 120 6.08 33.47 22.05
C ASP A 120 5.59 32.25 21.24
N LEU A 121 4.27 32.06 21.20
CA LEU A 121 3.69 30.90 20.54
C LEU A 121 3.91 30.89 19.04
N VAL A 122 3.94 32.06 18.38
CA VAL A 122 4.23 32.15 16.93
C VAL A 122 5.62 31.59 16.64
N SER A 123 6.63 32.00 17.45
CA SER A 123 8.02 31.57 17.30
C SER A 123 8.17 30.05 17.46
N VAL A 124 7.52 29.47 18.49
CA VAL A 124 7.56 28.02 18.73
C VAL A 124 6.90 27.26 17.60
N ILE A 125 5.72 27.64 17.14
CA ILE A 125 5.04 26.94 16.02
C ILE A 125 5.83 27.12 14.72
N LEU A 126 6.47 28.27 14.49
CA LEU A 126 7.32 28.47 13.32
C LEU A 126 8.51 27.50 13.31
N HIS A 127 9.15 27.30 14.47
CA HIS A 127 10.22 26.34 14.69
C HIS A 127 9.75 24.89 14.45
N GLU A 128 8.66 24.49 15.11
CA GLU A 128 8.14 23.14 15.01
C GLU A 128 7.73 22.77 13.57
N MET A 129 7.12 23.69 12.86
CA MET A 129 6.81 23.47 11.45
C MET A 129 8.06 23.20 10.61
N ALA A 130 9.20 23.84 10.89
CA ALA A 130 10.43 23.57 10.14
C ALA A 130 10.88 22.12 10.29
N HIS A 131 10.77 21.54 11.49
CA HIS A 131 11.04 20.11 11.67
C HIS A 131 10.13 19.23 10.81
N GLY A 132 8.82 19.45 10.89
CA GLY A 132 7.85 18.70 10.10
C GLY A 132 7.99 18.89 8.58
N LEU A 133 8.46 20.06 8.13
CA LEU A 133 8.71 20.35 6.71
C LEU A 133 10.03 19.77 6.19
N GLY A 134 10.96 19.33 7.06
CA GLY A 134 12.16 18.66 6.58
C GLY A 134 13.46 18.96 7.33
N PHE A 135 13.49 19.88 8.27
CA PHE A 135 14.68 20.14 9.09
C PHE A 135 14.82 19.10 10.20
N MET A 136 15.16 17.87 9.84
CA MET A 136 15.23 16.75 10.78
C MET A 136 16.23 15.69 10.35
N SER A 137 17.02 15.20 11.31
CA SER A 137 17.94 14.08 11.14
C SER A 137 17.27 12.75 11.53
N GLY A 138 17.53 11.70 10.73
CA GLY A 138 17.17 10.32 11.05
C GLY A 138 18.21 9.58 11.91
N SER A 139 19.21 10.30 12.44
CA SER A 139 20.27 9.72 13.25
C SER A 139 19.82 9.38 14.67
N TYR A 140 20.42 8.33 15.21
CA TYR A 140 20.22 7.88 16.58
C TYR A 140 21.56 7.52 17.20
N TYR A 141 21.78 7.87 18.46
CA TYR A 141 22.96 7.52 19.23
C TYR A 141 22.59 6.76 20.50
N ASP A 142 23.23 5.63 20.71
CA ASP A 142 23.11 4.87 21.95
C ASP A 142 24.30 5.22 22.88
N PRO A 143 24.06 5.94 23.99
CA PRO A 143 25.13 6.33 24.91
C PRO A 143 25.75 5.15 25.66
N ALA A 144 25.05 4.03 25.82
CA ALA A 144 25.56 2.85 26.52
C ALA A 144 26.60 2.10 25.67
N THR A 145 26.34 1.96 24.37
CA THR A 145 27.25 1.25 23.44
C THR A 145 28.14 2.20 22.66
N LYS A 146 27.86 3.51 22.68
CA LYS A 146 28.52 4.55 21.87
C LYS A 146 28.32 4.33 20.35
N VAL A 147 27.35 3.53 19.96
CA VAL A 147 27.03 3.24 18.57
C VAL A 147 26.04 4.26 18.05
N GLY A 148 26.38 4.88 16.91
CA GLY A 148 25.46 5.68 16.13
C GLY A 148 24.87 4.88 14.98
N ARG A 149 23.67 5.25 14.56
CA ARG A 149 22.98 4.62 13.42
C ARG A 149 21.99 5.58 12.80
N PHE A 150 21.60 5.30 11.58
CA PHE A 150 20.38 5.84 11.00
C PHE A 150 19.24 4.85 11.17
N LEU A 151 18.11 5.33 11.63
CA LEU A 151 16.85 4.59 11.55
C LEU A 151 16.37 4.61 10.09
N GLN A 152 16.33 5.79 9.52
CA GLN A 152 16.02 6.05 8.10
C GLN A 152 16.81 7.32 7.71
N PRO A 153 17.86 7.23 6.87
CA PRO A 153 18.65 8.39 6.51
C PRO A 153 17.79 9.38 5.71
N THR A 154 17.62 10.58 6.23
CA THR A 154 16.80 11.60 5.60
C THR A 154 17.58 12.40 4.54
N ALA A 155 16.85 13.16 3.71
CA ALA A 155 17.49 14.12 2.80
C ALA A 155 18.36 15.13 3.56
N PHE A 156 17.98 15.49 4.78
CA PHE A 156 18.78 16.36 5.67
C PHE A 156 20.14 15.74 5.97
N ASP A 157 20.17 14.45 6.36
CA ASP A 157 21.41 13.76 6.75
C ASP A 157 22.47 13.73 5.65
N ALA A 158 22.04 13.76 4.39
CA ALA A 158 22.96 13.76 3.24
C ALA A 158 23.77 15.07 3.08
N TYR A 159 23.35 16.13 3.75
CA TYR A 159 24.09 17.39 3.80
C TYR A 159 24.93 17.56 5.06
N VAL A 160 24.80 16.65 6.02
CA VAL A 160 25.56 16.71 7.28
C VAL A 160 26.96 16.13 7.10
N GLN A 161 27.99 16.91 7.43
CA GLN A 161 29.40 16.56 7.27
C GLN A 161 30.18 16.72 8.56
N VAL A 162 31.16 15.85 8.76
CA VAL A 162 32.25 16.03 9.73
C VAL A 162 33.32 17.01 9.19
N LEU A 163 34.28 17.37 10.05
CA LEU A 163 35.31 18.36 9.73
C LEU A 163 36.15 18.02 8.49
N ASP A 164 36.43 16.75 8.23
CA ASP A 164 37.18 16.30 7.05
C ASP A 164 36.37 16.29 5.74
N GLY A 165 35.06 16.63 5.80
CA GLY A 165 34.17 16.75 4.67
C GLY A 165 33.43 15.44 4.32
N ARG A 166 33.65 14.35 5.04
CA ARG A 166 32.83 13.13 4.88
C ARG A 166 31.42 13.38 5.38
N ARG A 167 30.43 12.87 4.66
CA ARG A 167 29.02 12.96 5.07
C ARG A 167 28.67 11.86 6.06
N LEU A 168 27.77 12.13 6.99
CA LEU A 168 27.29 11.11 7.94
C LEU A 168 26.70 9.90 7.23
N VAL A 169 25.92 10.10 6.17
CA VAL A 169 25.27 9.01 5.42
C VAL A 169 26.24 8.09 4.68
N ASP A 170 27.50 8.50 4.51
CA ASP A 170 28.55 7.69 3.89
C ASP A 170 29.29 6.80 4.90
N MET A 171 29.02 6.94 6.19
CA MET A 171 29.65 6.17 7.26
C MET A 171 28.90 4.85 7.53
N PRO A 172 29.59 3.78 7.97
CA PRO A 172 28.94 2.53 8.36
C PRO A 172 27.88 2.73 9.45
N SER A 173 26.64 2.26 9.22
CA SER A 173 25.52 2.36 10.17
C SER A 173 24.86 0.99 10.37
N PRO A 174 24.76 0.47 11.62
CA PRO A 174 25.27 1.05 12.87
C PRO A 174 26.79 0.95 13.01
N SER A 175 27.44 1.96 13.63
CA SER A 175 28.88 1.91 13.91
C SER A 175 29.32 2.84 15.05
N LEU A 176 30.48 2.56 15.61
CA LEU A 176 31.18 3.48 16.52
C LEU A 176 31.63 4.75 15.78
N GLU A 177 31.87 4.67 14.48
CA GLU A 177 32.29 5.81 13.66
C GLU A 177 31.18 6.86 13.57
N ILE A 178 29.94 6.46 13.25
CA ILE A 178 28.79 7.39 13.33
C ILE A 178 28.61 7.89 14.77
N GLY A 179 28.72 7.01 15.78
CA GLY A 179 28.58 7.42 17.17
C GLY A 179 29.58 8.54 17.55
N SER A 180 30.84 8.37 17.15
CA SER A 180 31.86 9.40 17.32
C SER A 180 31.56 10.69 16.52
N ALA A 181 31.07 10.56 15.31
CA ALA A 181 30.68 11.71 14.48
C ALA A 181 29.52 12.50 15.11
N LEU A 182 28.46 11.81 15.59
CA LEU A 182 27.29 12.43 16.22
C LEU A 182 27.60 13.18 17.51
N THR A 183 28.73 12.88 18.17
CA THR A 183 29.23 13.55 19.37
C THR A 183 30.41 14.49 19.06
N SER A 184 30.67 14.80 17.79
CA SER A 184 31.68 15.74 17.32
C SER A 184 31.05 16.93 16.60
N THR A 185 31.88 17.88 16.17
CA THR A 185 31.41 19.06 15.41
C THR A 185 30.89 18.63 14.03
N LEU A 186 29.64 18.96 13.73
CA LEU A 186 28.97 18.70 12.46
C LEU A 186 28.59 20.01 11.77
N PHE A 187 28.57 19.95 10.43
CA PHE A 187 28.33 21.09 9.57
C PHE A 187 27.25 20.76 8.53
N TRP A 188 26.49 21.77 8.16
CA TRP A 188 25.64 21.72 6.97
C TRP A 188 26.45 22.05 5.71
N SER A 189 26.35 21.26 4.66
CA SER A 189 27.17 21.38 3.45
C SER A 189 26.43 21.86 2.19
N GLY A 190 25.13 22.14 2.30
CA GLY A 190 24.30 22.58 1.18
C GLY A 190 24.77 23.92 0.61
N ALA A 191 24.86 24.02 -0.70
CA ALA A 191 25.49 25.16 -1.38
C ALA A 191 24.73 26.48 -1.18
N ASN A 192 23.40 26.43 -1.11
CA ASN A 192 22.56 27.62 -0.89
C ASN A 192 22.77 28.17 0.52
N ALA A 193 22.74 27.30 1.52
CA ALA A 193 22.96 27.68 2.90
C ALA A 193 24.37 28.19 3.14
N VAL A 194 25.40 27.56 2.57
CA VAL A 194 26.79 28.01 2.64
C VAL A 194 26.93 29.39 2.01
N LYS A 195 26.30 29.63 0.86
CA LYS A 195 26.32 30.94 0.19
C LYS A 195 25.69 32.04 1.06
N VAL A 196 24.54 31.77 1.65
CA VAL A 196 23.83 32.73 2.52
C VAL A 196 24.62 32.96 3.81
N ASN A 197 25.33 31.97 4.31
CA ASN A 197 26.18 32.04 5.49
C ASN A 197 27.62 32.53 5.14
N ASN A 198 27.76 33.44 4.17
CA ASN A 198 29.01 34.07 3.77
C ASN A 198 30.11 33.08 3.36
N GLY A 199 29.78 31.96 2.76
CA GLY A 199 30.74 30.94 2.32
C GLY A 199 31.21 30.00 3.43
N VAL A 200 30.69 30.13 4.64
CA VAL A 200 30.99 29.27 5.78
C VAL A 200 29.91 28.21 5.94
N LYS A 201 30.30 26.95 6.11
CA LYS A 201 29.37 25.89 6.41
C LYS A 201 28.67 26.16 7.75
N PRO A 202 27.31 26.21 7.81
CA PRO A 202 26.59 26.38 9.06
C PRO A 202 26.90 25.26 10.03
N LEU A 203 27.14 25.62 11.29
CA LEU A 203 27.30 24.65 12.39
C LEU A 203 25.96 24.10 12.83
N LEU A 204 25.94 22.79 13.05
CA LEU A 204 24.80 22.10 13.65
C LEU A 204 25.01 21.94 15.17
N PHE A 205 23.91 21.83 15.89
CA PHE A 205 23.94 21.61 17.32
C PHE A 205 24.44 20.21 17.66
N THR A 206 25.63 20.15 18.25
CA THR A 206 26.31 18.92 18.65
C THR A 206 26.90 19.10 20.06
N PRO A 207 26.06 19.02 21.09
CA PRO A 207 26.50 19.18 22.48
C PRO A 207 27.42 18.01 22.90
N ALA A 208 28.23 18.22 23.95
CA ALA A 208 29.16 17.19 24.45
C ALA A 208 28.45 15.91 24.92
N ILE A 209 27.20 16.04 25.34
CA ILE A 209 26.30 14.90 25.64
C ILE A 209 25.22 14.94 24.56
N TYR A 210 25.10 13.84 23.81
CA TYR A 210 24.10 13.73 22.75
C TYR A 210 22.68 13.83 23.35
N GLU A 211 21.88 14.72 22.81
CA GLU A 211 20.48 14.95 23.18
C GLU A 211 19.57 14.42 22.08
N GLN A 212 18.88 13.30 22.35
CA GLN A 212 17.98 12.70 21.38
C GLN A 212 16.85 13.66 21.02
N GLY A 213 16.66 13.90 19.74
CA GLY A 213 15.66 14.85 19.20
C GLY A 213 16.21 16.27 18.99
N SER A 214 17.23 16.70 19.73
CA SER A 214 17.83 18.04 19.57
C SER A 214 19.14 18.00 18.81
N SER A 215 20.06 17.10 19.15
CA SER A 215 21.36 16.97 18.49
C SER A 215 21.20 16.72 17.00
N VAL A 216 22.00 17.40 16.18
CA VAL A 216 22.02 17.36 14.71
C VAL A 216 20.80 18.02 14.06
N SER A 217 19.62 17.90 14.64
CA SER A 217 18.36 18.47 14.10
C SER A 217 18.16 19.96 14.41
N HIS A 218 19.21 20.66 14.85
CA HIS A 218 19.17 22.10 15.13
C HIS A 218 20.46 22.78 14.66
N LEU A 219 20.41 24.09 14.50
CA LEU A 219 21.57 24.95 14.31
C LEU A 219 22.30 25.16 15.66
N ASP A 220 23.61 25.37 15.60
CA ASP A 220 24.43 25.56 16.81
C ASP A 220 23.97 26.77 17.63
N GLU A 221 23.60 26.54 18.88
CA GLU A 221 23.08 27.54 19.79
C GLU A 221 24.05 28.73 19.96
N LYS A 222 25.34 28.46 20.19
CA LYS A 222 26.33 29.51 20.45
C LYS A 222 26.58 30.39 19.24
N THR A 223 26.46 29.84 18.05
CA THR A 223 26.73 30.55 16.79
C THR A 223 25.54 31.39 16.36
N PHE A 224 24.30 30.88 16.54
CA PHE A 224 23.12 31.47 15.92
C PHE A 224 22.10 32.11 16.87
N SER A 225 22.11 31.82 18.17
CA SER A 225 21.17 32.42 19.12
C SER A 225 21.22 33.95 19.21
N ASN A 226 22.39 34.53 18.97
CA ASN A 226 22.56 36.00 19.02
C ASN A 226 22.19 36.73 17.71
N THR A 227 21.73 36.01 16.70
CA THR A 227 21.31 36.57 15.41
C THR A 227 19.84 36.32 15.18
N ALA A 228 18.98 37.30 15.49
CA ALA A 228 17.52 37.17 15.41
C ALA A 228 17.01 36.58 14.07
N GLU A 229 17.75 36.73 12.99
CA GLU A 229 17.40 36.22 11.66
C GLU A 229 17.66 34.71 11.49
N ASN A 230 18.57 34.09 12.27
CA ASN A 230 19.02 32.72 12.07
C ASN A 230 18.76 31.82 13.29
N ALA A 231 18.23 32.37 14.40
CA ALA A 231 18.03 31.66 15.65
C ALA A 231 16.77 30.77 15.66
N VAL A 232 15.92 30.84 14.64
CA VAL A 232 14.67 30.05 14.60
C VAL A 232 14.90 28.56 14.83
N MET A 233 15.99 27.98 14.32
CA MET A 233 16.31 26.56 14.44
C MET A 233 17.42 26.28 15.48
N THR A 234 17.67 27.16 16.45
CA THR A 234 18.46 26.80 17.62
C THR A 234 17.59 25.99 18.61
N PRO A 235 18.18 25.07 19.41
CA PRO A 235 17.40 24.14 20.23
C PRO A 235 16.68 24.78 21.41
N ASN A 236 17.06 25.98 21.82
CA ASN A 236 16.51 26.66 22.98
C ASN A 236 15.83 27.98 22.58
N LEU A 237 14.65 28.21 23.11
CA LEU A 237 13.97 29.49 23.05
C LEU A 237 13.90 30.06 24.49
N SER A 238 14.45 31.24 24.71
CA SER A 238 14.35 31.92 25.98
C SER A 238 13.00 32.68 26.12
N ALA A 239 12.54 32.84 27.32
CA ALA A 239 11.35 33.65 27.56
C ALA A 239 11.60 35.11 27.12
N GLY A 240 10.66 35.67 26.37
CA GLY A 240 10.76 37.00 25.78
C GLY A 240 11.40 37.01 24.36
N GLU A 241 11.97 35.94 23.90
CA GLU A 241 12.48 35.85 22.52
C GLU A 241 11.35 35.72 21.50
N VAL A 242 11.56 36.32 20.33
CA VAL A 242 10.56 36.39 19.26
C VAL A 242 11.19 36.18 17.88
N PHE A 243 10.68 35.21 17.14
CA PHE A 243 11.05 34.92 15.75
C PHE A 243 9.76 34.74 14.91
N HIS A 244 9.38 35.74 14.14
CA HIS A 244 8.17 35.69 13.32
C HIS A 244 8.45 35.44 11.83
N LEU A 245 9.71 35.24 11.45
CA LEU A 245 10.17 34.91 10.10
C LEU A 245 11.20 33.79 10.15
N PRO A 246 11.25 32.91 9.15
CA PRO A 246 12.17 31.77 9.15
C PRO A 246 13.65 32.12 8.94
N GLY A 247 13.94 33.35 8.47
CA GLY A 247 15.29 33.79 8.17
C GLY A 247 15.87 33.22 6.87
N ALA A 248 16.88 33.93 6.33
CA ALA A 248 17.45 33.57 5.03
C ALA A 248 18.21 32.24 5.05
N LEU A 249 18.90 31.93 6.13
CA LEU A 249 19.66 30.69 6.28
C LEU A 249 18.76 29.47 6.28
N LEU A 250 17.66 29.49 7.06
CA LEU A 250 16.71 28.38 7.11
C LEU A 250 16.05 28.15 5.75
N LEU A 251 15.64 29.21 5.06
CA LEU A 251 15.05 29.09 3.72
C LEU A 251 16.05 28.51 2.71
N ALA A 252 17.33 28.88 2.78
CA ALA A 252 18.39 28.34 1.92
C ALA A 252 18.63 26.82 2.21
N ILE A 253 18.51 26.40 3.46
CA ILE A 253 18.54 24.97 3.82
C ILE A 253 17.37 24.22 3.16
N PHE A 254 16.17 24.78 3.17
CA PHE A 254 15.02 24.18 2.47
C PHE A 254 15.18 24.15 0.94
N GLU A 255 15.87 25.10 0.36
CA GLU A 255 16.24 25.04 -1.06
C GLU A 255 17.24 23.90 -1.33
N ASP A 256 18.25 23.74 -0.46
CA ASP A 256 19.21 22.62 -0.56
C ASP A 256 18.47 21.26 -0.48
N LEU A 257 17.52 21.09 0.43
CA LEU A 257 16.75 19.84 0.60
C LEU A 257 15.94 19.43 -0.65
N ARG A 258 15.67 20.37 -1.56
CA ARG A 258 14.98 20.13 -2.83
C ARG A 258 15.91 19.72 -3.96
N MET A 259 17.21 19.79 -3.72
CA MET A 259 18.24 19.49 -4.71
C MET A 259 18.81 18.09 -4.46
N LYS A 260 19.43 17.54 -5.50
CA LYS A 260 20.23 16.34 -5.31
C LYS A 260 21.43 16.68 -4.42
N PRO A 261 21.64 15.96 -3.31
CA PRO A 261 22.79 16.19 -2.44
C PRO A 261 24.11 16.06 -3.20
N PRO A 262 25.16 16.80 -2.82
CA PRO A 262 26.47 16.62 -3.43
C PRO A 262 26.96 15.18 -3.23
N ALA A 263 27.63 14.64 -4.23
CA ALA A 263 28.18 13.29 -4.15
C ALA A 263 29.16 13.20 -2.96
N GLY A 264 29.05 12.13 -2.19
CA GLY A 264 30.04 11.81 -1.15
C GLY A 264 31.36 11.40 -1.77
N LYS A 265 32.43 11.55 -1.02
CA LYS A 265 33.76 11.03 -1.42
C LYS A 265 33.78 9.53 -1.21
N ALA A 266 33.88 8.75 -2.29
CA ALA A 266 33.96 7.31 -2.20
C ALA A 266 35.22 6.89 -1.43
N THR A 267 35.03 6.12 -0.38
CA THR A 267 36.14 5.52 0.40
C THR A 267 36.43 4.08 -0.04
N GLY A 268 35.61 3.53 -0.94
CA GLY A 268 35.77 2.18 -1.49
C GLY A 268 34.75 1.85 -2.57
N LEU A 269 34.82 0.63 -3.11
CA LEU A 269 33.85 0.12 -4.07
C LEU A 269 32.47 -0.04 -3.41
N PRO A 270 31.37 0.15 -4.15
CA PRO A 270 30.06 -0.05 -3.60
C PRO A 270 29.80 -1.54 -3.34
N GLY A 271 28.87 -1.84 -2.42
CA GLY A 271 28.36 -3.19 -2.23
C GLY A 271 27.65 -3.71 -3.47
N SER A 272 27.49 -5.02 -3.59
CA SER A 272 26.74 -5.66 -4.68
C SER A 272 25.24 -5.37 -4.54
N VAL A 273 24.57 -5.12 -5.66
CA VAL A 273 23.10 -5.03 -5.73
C VAL A 273 22.48 -6.33 -5.24
N GLN A 274 21.27 -6.24 -4.68
CA GLN A 274 20.55 -7.37 -4.11
C GLN A 274 19.32 -7.73 -4.94
N ASN A 275 18.81 -8.94 -4.73
CA ASN A 275 17.54 -9.40 -5.29
C ASN A 275 17.41 -9.17 -6.81
N VAL A 276 18.50 -9.36 -7.56
CA VAL A 276 18.50 -9.18 -9.03
C VAL A 276 17.64 -10.25 -9.67
N ARG A 277 16.65 -9.81 -10.45
CA ARG A 277 15.77 -10.72 -11.16
C ARG A 277 15.34 -10.15 -12.50
N ALA A 278 15.07 -11.05 -13.43
CA ALA A 278 14.54 -10.75 -14.74
C ALA A 278 13.11 -11.26 -14.86
N VAL A 279 12.20 -10.41 -15.37
CA VAL A 279 10.81 -10.74 -15.66
C VAL A 279 10.63 -10.82 -17.17
N ILE A 280 9.89 -11.84 -17.64
CA ILE A 280 9.68 -12.12 -19.06
C ILE A 280 8.77 -11.06 -19.70
N GLY A 281 9.18 -10.52 -20.85
CA GLY A 281 8.36 -9.68 -21.72
C GLY A 281 8.33 -10.21 -23.16
N ASP A 282 7.56 -9.55 -24.03
CA ASP A 282 7.59 -9.79 -25.48
C ASP A 282 8.79 -9.07 -26.08
N LYS A 283 9.73 -9.82 -26.65
CA LYS A 283 11.01 -9.33 -27.17
C LYS A 283 11.75 -8.43 -26.17
N SER A 284 11.53 -8.66 -24.87
CA SER A 284 12.05 -7.80 -23.81
C SER A 284 12.20 -8.53 -22.48
N ALA A 285 12.94 -7.91 -21.57
CA ALA A 285 13.02 -8.27 -20.17
C ALA A 285 12.88 -7.04 -19.29
N ILE A 286 12.30 -7.18 -18.11
CA ILE A 286 12.34 -6.17 -17.07
C ILE A 286 13.30 -6.66 -16.01
N ILE A 287 14.37 -5.92 -15.79
CA ILE A 287 15.37 -6.25 -14.78
C ILE A 287 15.05 -5.42 -13.54
N LYS A 288 14.79 -6.11 -12.43
CA LYS A 288 14.55 -5.52 -11.11
C LYS A 288 15.71 -5.89 -10.19
N PHE A 289 16.08 -4.96 -9.34
CA PHE A 289 17.09 -5.15 -8.32
C PHE A 289 16.91 -4.14 -7.20
N ASP A 290 17.39 -4.49 -6.02
CA ASP A 290 17.46 -3.58 -4.89
C ASP A 290 18.86 -2.98 -4.80
N PRO A 291 19.00 -1.73 -4.30
CA PRO A 291 20.29 -1.15 -4.00
C PRO A 291 21.14 -2.07 -3.12
N PRO A 292 22.48 -1.90 -3.10
CA PRO A 292 23.32 -2.64 -2.17
C PRO A 292 22.86 -2.40 -0.72
N ALA A 293 22.87 -3.43 0.10
CA ALA A 293 22.63 -3.28 1.54
C ALA A 293 23.70 -2.42 2.21
N ASP A 294 24.88 -2.39 1.61
CA ASP A 294 26.03 -1.60 2.03
C ASP A 294 26.42 -0.57 0.97
N PHE A 295 25.67 0.52 0.86
CA PHE A 295 26.00 1.68 0.00
C PHE A 295 26.78 2.77 0.77
N ARG A 296 27.12 2.53 1.99
CA ARG A 296 27.67 3.45 2.98
C ARG A 296 29.10 3.94 2.70
N PHE A 297 29.78 3.27 1.79
CA PHE A 297 31.13 3.68 1.38
C PHE A 297 31.15 4.76 0.31
N ALA A 298 30.03 4.95 -0.39
CA ALA A 298 29.83 6.09 -1.29
C ALA A 298 28.45 6.09 -1.92
N GLN A 299 27.98 7.26 -2.35
CA GLN A 299 26.80 7.38 -3.17
C GLN A 299 26.92 6.51 -4.43
N ILE A 300 25.84 5.78 -4.73
CA ILE A 300 25.73 5.05 -5.98
C ILE A 300 25.44 6.04 -7.12
N ASP A 301 26.37 6.17 -8.05
CA ASP A 301 26.23 7.07 -9.20
C ASP A 301 25.33 6.46 -10.28
N SER A 302 25.36 5.14 -10.40
CA SER A 302 24.61 4.41 -11.42
C SER A 302 24.69 2.90 -11.21
N TYR A 303 23.94 2.18 -12.04
CA TYR A 303 24.04 0.73 -12.17
C TYR A 303 24.39 0.36 -13.60
N VAL A 304 25.12 -0.75 -13.78
CA VAL A 304 25.42 -1.32 -15.10
C VAL A 304 24.69 -2.64 -15.19
N VAL A 305 23.76 -2.74 -16.13
CA VAL A 305 23.04 -3.97 -16.48
C VAL A 305 23.66 -4.56 -17.71
N GLU A 306 24.12 -5.82 -17.64
CA GLU A 306 24.76 -6.53 -18.74
C GLU A 306 23.94 -7.76 -19.11
N ASN A 307 23.74 -7.97 -20.41
CA ASN A 307 23.20 -9.19 -20.99
C ASN A 307 24.33 -10.20 -21.16
N LEU A 308 24.35 -11.25 -20.35
CA LEU A 308 25.45 -12.23 -20.36
C LEU A 308 25.54 -13.10 -21.62
N GLN A 309 24.51 -13.12 -22.48
CA GLN A 309 24.49 -13.83 -23.74
C GLN A 309 25.05 -13.01 -24.91
N THR A 310 24.86 -11.69 -24.89
CA THR A 310 25.32 -10.80 -25.96
C THR A 310 26.55 -9.99 -25.57
N GLY A 311 26.83 -9.84 -24.28
CA GLY A 311 27.87 -8.95 -23.77
C GLY A 311 27.48 -7.47 -23.80
N GLU A 312 26.28 -7.14 -24.26
CA GLU A 312 25.81 -5.75 -24.29
C GLU A 312 25.49 -5.26 -22.88
N SER A 313 25.87 -4.04 -22.58
CA SER A 313 25.62 -3.42 -21.27
C SER A 313 25.02 -2.02 -21.42
N ILE A 314 24.17 -1.66 -20.48
CA ILE A 314 23.60 -0.32 -20.37
C ILE A 314 23.83 0.24 -18.98
N LYS A 315 24.05 1.56 -18.94
CA LYS A 315 24.15 2.32 -17.67
C LYS A 315 22.80 2.93 -17.36
N VAL A 316 22.34 2.74 -16.12
CA VAL A 316 21.03 3.19 -15.65
C VAL A 316 21.15 3.83 -14.27
N SER A 317 20.21 4.70 -13.92
CA SER A 317 20.18 5.37 -12.61
C SER A 317 19.39 4.60 -11.55
N GLU A 318 18.48 3.72 -11.96
CA GLU A 318 17.51 3.10 -11.07
C GLU A 318 16.96 1.77 -11.60
N SER A 319 16.26 1.04 -10.74
CA SER A 319 15.44 -0.13 -11.02
C SER A 319 13.95 0.29 -10.98
N PRO A 320 13.06 -0.31 -11.80
CA PRO A 320 13.31 -1.35 -12.79
C PRO A 320 13.84 -0.84 -14.14
N VAL A 321 14.52 -1.73 -14.88
CA VAL A 321 15.09 -1.43 -16.21
C VAL A 321 14.46 -2.32 -17.27
N VAL A 322 14.05 -1.75 -18.40
CA VAL A 322 13.54 -2.50 -19.55
C VAL A 322 14.66 -2.73 -20.57
N ILE A 323 14.95 -3.99 -20.84
CA ILE A 323 15.86 -4.41 -21.93
C ILE A 323 14.99 -4.82 -23.12
N SER A 324 15.11 -4.10 -24.23
CA SER A 324 14.38 -4.33 -25.47
C SER A 324 15.16 -5.21 -26.46
N ASP A 325 14.53 -5.50 -27.61
CA ASP A 325 15.14 -6.14 -28.78
C ASP A 325 15.67 -7.57 -28.56
N LEU A 326 15.16 -8.22 -27.51
CA LEU A 326 15.46 -9.62 -27.25
C LEU A 326 14.69 -10.51 -28.24
N LYS A 327 15.26 -11.68 -28.52
CA LYS A 327 14.62 -12.67 -29.37
C LYS A 327 13.73 -13.60 -28.55
N ASN A 328 12.42 -13.65 -28.85
CA ASN A 328 11.50 -14.60 -28.24
C ASN A 328 11.99 -16.05 -28.47
N GLY A 329 11.86 -16.90 -27.44
CA GLY A 329 12.32 -18.28 -27.47
C GLY A 329 13.82 -18.47 -27.14
N THR A 330 14.60 -17.41 -27.03
CA THR A 330 16.01 -17.46 -26.64
C THR A 330 16.18 -17.24 -25.14
N LYS A 331 17.08 -17.97 -24.50
CA LYS A 331 17.38 -17.86 -23.07
C LYS A 331 18.34 -16.70 -22.81
N TYR A 332 18.04 -15.89 -21.80
CA TYR A 332 18.86 -14.77 -21.37
C TYR A 332 19.06 -14.79 -19.85
N THR A 333 20.23 -14.34 -19.43
CA THR A 333 20.58 -14.07 -18.03
C THR A 333 21.25 -12.71 -17.99
N PHE A 334 20.96 -11.91 -17.01
CA PHE A 334 21.51 -10.58 -16.85
C PHE A 334 22.38 -10.52 -15.61
N SER A 335 23.33 -9.59 -15.59
CA SER A 335 24.05 -9.23 -14.39
C SER A 335 23.90 -7.73 -14.12
N VAL A 336 23.96 -7.35 -12.84
CA VAL A 336 23.88 -5.95 -12.43
C VAL A 336 25.03 -5.65 -11.48
N LYS A 337 25.68 -4.51 -11.69
CA LYS A 337 26.69 -3.92 -10.81
C LYS A 337 26.25 -2.54 -10.38
N SER A 338 26.48 -2.17 -9.13
CA SER A 338 26.45 -0.80 -8.68
C SER A 338 27.77 -0.09 -8.98
N VAL A 339 27.74 1.21 -9.23
CA VAL A 339 28.91 2.02 -9.60
C VAL A 339 28.95 3.28 -8.78
N ASN A 340 30.11 3.61 -8.21
CA ASN A 340 30.38 4.88 -7.56
C ASN A 340 31.68 5.48 -8.11
N SER A 341 32.15 6.59 -7.54
CA SER A 341 33.38 7.27 -7.96
C SER A 341 34.65 6.46 -7.75
N ALA A 342 34.64 5.42 -6.94
CA ALA A 342 35.78 4.50 -6.74
C ALA A 342 35.80 3.32 -7.72
N GLY A 343 34.65 3.00 -8.36
CA GLY A 343 34.54 1.90 -9.33
C GLY A 343 33.24 1.13 -9.24
N SER A 344 33.26 -0.10 -9.71
CA SER A 344 32.08 -0.99 -9.76
C SER A 344 32.13 -2.09 -8.72
N SER A 345 30.98 -2.47 -8.20
CA SER A 345 30.82 -3.66 -7.35
C SER A 345 31.06 -4.95 -8.10
N GLU A 346 31.09 -6.06 -7.35
CA GLU A 346 30.89 -7.38 -7.91
C GLU A 346 29.49 -7.48 -8.57
N ALA A 347 29.40 -8.32 -9.62
CA ALA A 347 28.16 -8.49 -10.36
C ALA A 347 27.22 -9.49 -9.69
N THR A 348 25.96 -9.12 -9.52
CA THR A 348 24.90 -10.05 -9.10
C THR A 348 24.09 -10.48 -10.32
N LYS A 349 23.87 -11.80 -10.46
CA LYS A 349 23.17 -12.39 -11.62
C LYS A 349 21.66 -12.51 -11.34
N SER A 350 20.87 -12.31 -12.39
CA SER A 350 19.43 -12.60 -12.37
C SER A 350 19.14 -14.11 -12.54
N ASN A 351 17.88 -14.49 -12.32
CA ASN A 351 17.34 -15.74 -12.87
C ASN A 351 17.42 -15.74 -14.41
N GLN A 352 17.46 -16.96 -15.01
CA GLN A 352 17.37 -17.12 -16.45
C GLN A 352 15.91 -16.96 -16.91
N ILE A 353 15.68 -16.22 -17.99
CA ILE A 353 14.37 -16.05 -18.62
C ILE A 353 14.41 -16.46 -20.10
N THR A 354 13.22 -16.67 -20.67
CA THR A 354 13.01 -16.88 -22.10
C THR A 354 11.88 -15.97 -22.54
N PRO A 355 12.15 -14.82 -23.19
CA PRO A 355 11.13 -13.92 -23.71
C PRO A 355 10.15 -14.65 -24.61
N GLN A 356 8.88 -14.25 -24.55
CA GLN A 356 7.80 -14.86 -25.33
C GLN A 356 6.80 -13.79 -25.80
N PRO A 357 6.05 -14.06 -26.89
CA PRO A 357 5.04 -13.11 -27.37
C PRO A 357 4.03 -12.73 -26.28
N ALA A 358 3.68 -11.45 -26.21
CA ALA A 358 2.61 -10.99 -25.37
C ALA A 358 1.24 -11.54 -25.83
N TRP A 359 0.35 -11.77 -24.88
CA TRP A 359 -1.00 -12.19 -25.19
C TRP A 359 -1.75 -11.08 -25.94
N LYS A 360 -2.53 -11.46 -26.93
CA LYS A 360 -3.37 -10.52 -27.69
C LYS A 360 -4.56 -10.08 -26.84
N SER A 361 -4.84 -8.79 -26.84
CA SER A 361 -5.97 -8.22 -26.12
C SER A 361 -7.13 -7.86 -27.03
N THR A 362 -8.36 -8.00 -26.53
CA THR A 362 -9.60 -7.57 -27.20
C THR A 362 -10.48 -6.88 -26.18
N VAL A 363 -10.89 -5.64 -26.46
CA VAL A 363 -11.83 -4.91 -25.62
C VAL A 363 -13.23 -5.47 -25.82
N ILE A 364 -13.89 -5.85 -24.72
CA ILE A 364 -15.25 -6.37 -24.69
C ILE A 364 -16.25 -5.23 -24.45
N ASP A 365 -16.00 -4.40 -23.44
CA ASP A 365 -16.75 -3.19 -23.14
C ASP A 365 -15.80 -2.01 -22.95
N PRO A 366 -15.89 -0.97 -23.81
CA PRO A 366 -15.01 0.20 -23.68
C PRO A 366 -15.40 1.14 -22.54
N ASN A 367 -16.55 0.94 -21.91
CA ASN A 367 -17.11 1.80 -20.86
C ASN A 367 -17.19 1.11 -19.49
N ALA A 368 -16.42 0.06 -19.29
CA ALA A 368 -16.44 -0.72 -18.06
C ALA A 368 -15.30 -0.30 -17.13
N ASP A 369 -15.60 0.04 -15.89
CA ASP A 369 -14.59 0.11 -14.83
C ASP A 369 -13.93 -1.27 -14.62
N ALA A 370 -14.77 -2.29 -14.59
CA ALA A 370 -14.37 -3.68 -14.42
C ALA A 370 -13.39 -3.88 -13.23
N LYS A 371 -13.61 -3.11 -12.14
CA LYS A 371 -12.91 -3.29 -10.89
C LYS A 371 -13.29 -4.64 -10.27
N TYR A 372 -14.58 -4.96 -10.27
CA TYR A 372 -15.13 -6.24 -9.84
C TYR A 372 -15.57 -7.05 -11.04
N ILE A 373 -15.08 -8.28 -11.14
CA ILE A 373 -15.35 -9.19 -12.26
C ILE A 373 -15.62 -10.59 -11.70
N ALA A 374 -16.70 -11.20 -12.13
CA ALA A 374 -16.97 -12.62 -11.90
C ALA A 374 -17.26 -13.32 -13.22
N THR A 375 -16.74 -14.54 -13.39
CA THR A 375 -16.89 -15.33 -14.61
C THR A 375 -17.52 -16.70 -14.30
N THR A 376 -18.38 -17.18 -15.19
CA THR A 376 -18.92 -18.54 -15.12
C THR A 376 -19.34 -19.02 -16.51
N THR A 377 -19.85 -20.24 -16.56
CA THR A 377 -20.50 -20.79 -17.78
C THR A 377 -21.99 -20.99 -17.51
N TYR A 378 -22.83 -20.42 -18.36
CA TYR A 378 -24.29 -20.57 -18.29
C TYR A 378 -24.81 -21.09 -19.62
N LEU A 379 -25.54 -22.20 -19.60
CA LEU A 379 -26.02 -22.91 -20.80
C LEU A 379 -24.89 -23.18 -21.82
N GLY A 380 -23.72 -23.58 -21.33
CA GLY A 380 -22.53 -23.82 -22.18
C GLY A 380 -21.88 -22.57 -22.76
N LYS A 381 -22.35 -21.37 -22.42
CA LYS A 381 -21.82 -20.09 -22.91
C LYS A 381 -21.06 -19.37 -21.81
N PRO A 382 -19.92 -18.75 -22.12
CA PRO A 382 -19.20 -17.90 -21.19
C PRO A 382 -20.03 -16.68 -20.79
N VAL A 383 -20.03 -16.37 -19.49
CA VAL A 383 -20.72 -15.22 -18.91
C VAL A 383 -19.79 -14.49 -17.96
N VAL A 384 -19.83 -13.17 -18.03
CA VAL A 384 -19.07 -12.25 -17.19
C VAL A 384 -20.02 -11.23 -16.57
N ALA A 385 -20.03 -11.12 -15.24
CA ALA A 385 -20.63 -9.98 -14.57
C ALA A 385 -19.52 -9.03 -14.10
N TYR A 386 -19.72 -7.73 -14.22
CA TYR A 386 -18.69 -6.73 -13.93
C TYR A 386 -19.30 -5.35 -13.62
N SER A 387 -18.49 -4.51 -12.98
CA SER A 387 -18.84 -3.13 -12.65
C SER A 387 -18.67 -2.17 -13.84
N GLU A 388 -19.56 -1.18 -13.92
CA GLU A 388 -19.49 -0.07 -14.86
C GLU A 388 -19.00 1.22 -14.18
N SER A 389 -18.21 2.02 -14.90
CA SER A 389 -17.42 3.11 -14.30
C SER A 389 -18.21 4.37 -13.94
N LYS A 390 -19.28 4.67 -14.64
CA LYS A 390 -19.93 5.99 -14.53
C LYS A 390 -21.12 6.04 -13.57
N GLY A 391 -21.85 4.94 -13.44
CA GLY A 391 -23.05 4.86 -12.62
C GLY A 391 -22.94 3.88 -11.46
N GLY A 392 -21.88 3.06 -11.45
CA GLY A 392 -21.81 1.94 -10.53
C GLY A 392 -22.76 0.80 -10.88
N ASP A 393 -23.16 0.72 -12.17
CA ASP A 393 -24.10 -0.28 -12.65
C ASP A 393 -23.47 -1.66 -12.68
N LEU A 394 -24.30 -2.68 -12.42
CA LEU A 394 -23.95 -4.08 -12.63
C LEU A 394 -24.28 -4.50 -14.05
N LYS A 395 -23.26 -4.90 -14.81
CA LYS A 395 -23.41 -5.39 -16.18
C LYS A 395 -23.15 -6.88 -16.31
N LEU A 396 -23.81 -7.49 -17.29
CA LEU A 396 -23.64 -8.88 -17.66
C LEU A 396 -23.30 -8.96 -19.15
N ALA A 397 -22.13 -9.52 -19.48
CA ALA A 397 -21.75 -9.87 -20.84
C ALA A 397 -21.88 -11.38 -21.04
N THR A 398 -22.57 -11.79 -22.10
CA THR A 398 -22.73 -13.20 -22.49
C THR A 398 -22.15 -13.42 -23.88
N TYR A 399 -21.28 -14.43 -24.06
CA TYR A 399 -20.72 -14.77 -25.36
C TYR A 399 -21.66 -15.69 -26.11
N SER A 400 -22.10 -15.27 -27.28
CA SER A 400 -23.00 -16.05 -28.14
C SER A 400 -22.79 -15.67 -29.61
N ASN A 401 -22.78 -16.68 -30.48
CA ASN A 401 -22.58 -16.49 -31.93
C ASN A 401 -21.32 -15.66 -32.23
N SER A 402 -20.21 -15.99 -31.58
CA SER A 402 -18.92 -15.30 -31.72
C SER A 402 -18.92 -13.81 -31.37
N LYS A 403 -19.89 -13.37 -30.59
CA LYS A 403 -20.02 -11.97 -30.14
C LYS A 403 -20.38 -11.89 -28.65
N TRP A 404 -19.96 -10.82 -28.03
CA TRP A 404 -20.38 -10.44 -26.66
C TRP A 404 -21.66 -9.61 -26.74
N VAL A 405 -22.67 -10.02 -25.99
CA VAL A 405 -23.92 -9.29 -25.78
C VAL A 405 -23.92 -8.75 -24.36
N ILE A 406 -23.98 -7.43 -24.21
CA ILE A 406 -23.88 -6.74 -22.93
C ILE A 406 -25.26 -6.24 -22.53
N LYS A 407 -25.59 -6.38 -21.25
CA LYS A 407 -26.84 -5.92 -20.66
C LYS A 407 -26.56 -5.36 -19.27
N THR A 408 -27.08 -4.18 -18.94
CA THR A 408 -27.17 -3.70 -17.55
C THR A 408 -28.26 -4.48 -16.84
N ILE A 409 -27.94 -5.02 -15.67
CA ILE A 409 -28.87 -5.85 -14.90
C ILE A 409 -29.37 -5.17 -13.64
N ASP A 410 -28.61 -4.27 -13.04
CA ASP A 410 -29.04 -3.41 -11.92
C ASP A 410 -28.21 -2.11 -11.89
N GLY A 411 -28.64 -1.10 -11.15
CA GLY A 411 -27.98 0.21 -10.99
C GLY A 411 -28.59 1.32 -11.82
N ASN A 412 -29.37 1.00 -12.83
CA ASN A 412 -29.84 1.94 -13.84
C ASN A 412 -31.33 2.30 -13.81
N ASP A 413 -32.11 1.66 -12.99
CA ASP A 413 -33.52 1.97 -12.71
C ASP A 413 -33.95 1.38 -11.36
N ASP A 414 -35.10 1.84 -10.79
CA ASP A 414 -35.65 1.41 -9.51
C ASP A 414 -36.86 0.50 -9.62
N ASN A 415 -37.13 -0.06 -10.82
CA ASN A 415 -38.28 -0.92 -11.06
C ASN A 415 -37.97 -2.39 -10.76
N ALA A 416 -38.99 -3.12 -10.32
CA ALA A 416 -38.96 -4.58 -10.17
C ALA A 416 -37.86 -5.11 -9.23
N GLY A 417 -37.50 -4.35 -8.19
CA GLY A 417 -36.48 -4.70 -7.21
C GLY A 417 -35.03 -4.32 -7.58
N LYS A 418 -34.89 -3.60 -8.68
CA LYS A 418 -33.63 -2.90 -9.02
C LYS A 418 -33.45 -1.64 -8.18
N THR A 419 -32.33 -0.95 -8.35
CA THR A 419 -32.02 0.32 -7.69
C THR A 419 -31.21 1.24 -8.61
N LEU A 420 -31.19 2.53 -8.29
CA LEU A 420 -30.30 3.53 -8.89
C LEU A 420 -28.95 3.68 -8.14
N ASN A 421 -28.69 2.83 -7.17
CA ASN A 421 -27.49 2.87 -6.35
C ASN A 421 -26.25 2.35 -7.11
N ASN A 422 -25.09 2.58 -6.52
CA ASN A 422 -23.86 1.88 -6.93
C ASN A 422 -23.93 0.42 -6.46
N VAL A 423 -24.24 -0.50 -7.34
CA VAL A 423 -24.53 -1.91 -7.03
C VAL A 423 -23.51 -2.91 -7.60
N ALA A 424 -22.42 -2.45 -8.13
CA ALA A 424 -21.47 -3.32 -8.79
C ALA A 424 -20.25 -3.68 -7.94
N GLY A 425 -20.40 -3.76 -6.61
CA GLY A 425 -19.37 -4.26 -5.69
C GLY A 425 -19.36 -5.79 -5.60
N HIS A 426 -18.21 -6.38 -5.32
CA HIS A 426 -17.97 -7.78 -4.94
C HIS A 426 -18.96 -8.80 -5.53
N ILE A 427 -18.73 -9.21 -6.77
CA ILE A 427 -19.66 -10.04 -7.53
C ILE A 427 -19.28 -11.52 -7.41
N SER A 428 -20.27 -12.41 -7.22
CA SER A 428 -20.10 -13.85 -7.40
C SER A 428 -21.20 -14.47 -8.26
N LEU A 429 -20.84 -15.48 -9.05
CA LEU A 429 -21.69 -16.13 -10.01
C LEU A 429 -21.78 -17.64 -9.76
N CYS A 430 -22.98 -18.17 -9.70
CA CYS A 430 -23.27 -19.60 -9.66
C CYS A 430 -24.34 -19.98 -10.67
N THR A 431 -24.42 -21.26 -11.00
CA THR A 431 -25.46 -21.79 -11.89
C THR A 431 -26.14 -23.00 -11.26
N SER A 432 -27.43 -23.15 -11.51
CA SER A 432 -28.20 -24.36 -11.16
C SER A 432 -29.08 -24.79 -12.30
N THR A 433 -29.58 -26.05 -12.25
CA THR A 433 -30.57 -26.56 -13.20
C THR A 433 -31.63 -27.27 -12.44
N ILE A 434 -32.86 -26.76 -12.52
CA ILE A 434 -34.05 -27.36 -11.87
C ILE A 434 -35.00 -27.83 -12.98
N GLY A 435 -35.15 -29.13 -13.09
CA GLY A 435 -35.91 -29.75 -14.19
C GLY A 435 -35.21 -29.46 -15.54
N LYS A 436 -35.89 -28.72 -16.42
CA LYS A 436 -35.37 -28.32 -17.73
C LYS A 436 -34.91 -26.85 -17.78
N ILE A 437 -34.97 -26.13 -16.66
CA ILE A 437 -34.64 -24.72 -16.59
C ILE A 437 -33.27 -24.55 -15.91
N SER A 438 -32.37 -23.91 -16.61
CA SER A 438 -31.10 -23.48 -16.03
C SER A 438 -31.22 -22.05 -15.52
N TYR A 439 -30.65 -21.81 -14.37
CA TYR A 439 -30.63 -20.53 -13.68
C TYR A 439 -29.21 -20.01 -13.56
N LEU A 440 -29.05 -18.70 -13.74
CA LEU A 440 -27.83 -17.97 -13.36
C LEU A 440 -28.13 -17.18 -12.09
N HIS A 441 -27.31 -17.38 -11.08
CA HIS A 441 -27.38 -16.71 -9.80
C HIS A 441 -26.27 -15.65 -9.77
N VAL A 442 -26.65 -14.40 -9.55
CA VAL A 442 -25.73 -13.27 -9.46
C VAL A 442 -25.87 -12.67 -8.08
N PHE A 443 -24.84 -12.80 -7.25
CA PHE A 443 -24.72 -12.10 -5.98
C PHE A 443 -23.80 -10.92 -6.17
N TYR A 444 -24.17 -9.79 -5.61
CA TYR A 444 -23.44 -8.53 -5.74
C TYR A 444 -23.76 -7.62 -4.56
N THR A 445 -22.93 -6.62 -4.33
CA THR A 445 -23.13 -5.71 -3.22
C THR A 445 -23.59 -4.33 -3.68
N ASP A 446 -24.61 -3.80 -2.99
CA ASP A 446 -24.99 -2.40 -3.05
C ASP A 446 -24.05 -1.61 -2.16
N LEU A 447 -23.10 -0.91 -2.78
CA LEU A 447 -22.06 -0.12 -2.07
C LEU A 447 -22.63 1.17 -1.45
N THR A 448 -23.82 1.61 -1.89
CA THR A 448 -24.50 2.78 -1.35
C THR A 448 -25.20 2.46 -0.04
N ASN A 449 -26.01 1.38 -0.04
CA ASN A 449 -26.77 0.95 1.14
C ASN A 449 -26.00 -0.06 2.00
N LYS A 450 -24.89 -0.62 1.47
CA LYS A 450 -24.07 -1.65 2.11
C LYS A 450 -24.75 -3.02 2.23
N ASP A 451 -25.66 -3.31 1.33
CA ASP A 451 -26.47 -4.51 1.29
C ASP A 451 -25.84 -5.61 0.42
N LEU A 452 -26.17 -6.86 0.73
CA LEU A 452 -25.94 -8.00 -0.17
C LEU A 452 -27.21 -8.23 -1.00
N LYS A 453 -27.10 -8.06 -2.32
CA LYS A 453 -28.19 -8.26 -3.27
C LYS A 453 -28.03 -9.56 -4.07
N TYR A 454 -29.13 -10.02 -4.60
CA TYR A 454 -29.23 -11.23 -5.40
C TYR A 454 -30.13 -11.02 -6.60
N ALA A 455 -29.65 -11.34 -7.81
CA ALA A 455 -30.42 -11.40 -9.03
C ALA A 455 -30.44 -12.82 -9.60
N LEU A 456 -31.62 -13.36 -9.83
CA LEU A 456 -31.88 -14.68 -10.41
C LEU A 456 -32.31 -14.53 -11.87
N TYR A 457 -31.53 -15.09 -12.79
CA TYR A 457 -31.87 -15.12 -14.22
C TYR A 457 -32.31 -16.54 -14.64
N ASN A 458 -33.44 -16.64 -15.29
CA ASN A 458 -34.03 -17.92 -15.77
C ASN A 458 -33.91 -18.12 -17.29
N GLY A 459 -33.06 -17.35 -17.96
CA GLY A 459 -32.93 -17.33 -19.42
C GLY A 459 -33.84 -16.34 -20.13
N LYS A 460 -34.83 -15.76 -19.44
CA LYS A 460 -35.81 -14.78 -19.99
C LYS A 460 -35.83 -13.48 -19.18
N SER A 461 -35.97 -13.56 -17.89
CA SER A 461 -36.12 -12.41 -16.98
C SER A 461 -35.28 -12.57 -15.73
N PHE A 462 -34.98 -11.44 -15.08
CA PHE A 462 -34.37 -11.37 -13.77
C PHE A 462 -35.44 -11.21 -12.68
N LYS A 463 -35.15 -11.78 -11.50
CA LYS A 463 -35.85 -11.48 -10.24
C LYS A 463 -34.79 -11.00 -9.25
N TYR A 464 -35.12 -9.98 -8.47
CA TYR A 464 -34.19 -9.33 -7.53
C TYR A 464 -34.66 -9.49 -6.11
N GLU A 465 -33.71 -9.66 -5.19
CA GLU A 465 -33.93 -9.74 -3.76
C GLU A 465 -32.76 -9.13 -3.00
N THR A 466 -32.99 -8.55 -1.84
CA THR A 466 -31.95 -8.24 -0.87
C THR A 466 -31.78 -9.47 0.03
N VAL A 467 -30.55 -9.95 0.13
CA VAL A 467 -30.24 -11.11 0.98
C VAL A 467 -30.06 -10.68 2.42
N ASP A 468 -29.27 -9.63 2.65
CA ASP A 468 -28.95 -9.11 3.99
C ASP A 468 -28.51 -7.63 3.89
N GLY A 469 -28.50 -6.92 5.04
CA GLY A 469 -28.06 -5.52 5.16
C GLY A 469 -29.18 -4.50 5.32
N ASP A 470 -30.41 -4.83 4.84
CA ASP A 470 -31.56 -3.91 4.76
C ASP A 470 -32.28 -3.62 6.09
N GLY A 471 -31.80 -4.18 7.22
CA GLY A 471 -32.39 -3.99 8.53
C GLY A 471 -33.67 -4.77 8.78
N LEU A 472 -34.14 -5.57 7.81
CA LEU A 472 -35.31 -6.42 8.00
C LEU A 472 -34.92 -7.61 8.88
N VAL A 473 -35.74 -7.87 9.91
CA VAL A 473 -35.51 -9.01 10.81
C VAL A 473 -35.79 -10.31 10.06
N ALA A 474 -34.75 -11.14 9.88
CA ALA A 474 -34.95 -12.49 9.38
C ALA A 474 -35.61 -13.34 10.47
N GLN A 475 -36.65 -14.08 10.10
CA GLN A 475 -37.43 -14.86 11.07
C GLN A 475 -36.84 -16.22 11.41
N ASP A 476 -35.84 -16.70 10.65
CA ASP A 476 -35.30 -18.05 10.80
C ASP A 476 -33.75 -17.98 10.78
N TYR A 477 -33.12 -18.02 11.93
CA TYR A 477 -31.69 -18.25 12.10
C TYR A 477 -31.40 -19.68 12.53
N LYS A 478 -30.34 -20.26 11.96
CA LYS A 478 -29.86 -21.58 12.41
C LYS A 478 -29.08 -21.44 13.73
N GLU A 479 -28.38 -20.33 13.94
CA GLU A 479 -27.64 -20.04 15.15
C GLU A 479 -28.17 -18.76 15.80
N VAL A 480 -28.27 -18.78 17.11
CA VAL A 480 -29.25 -18.04 17.90
C VAL A 480 -28.89 -16.58 18.22
N ASN A 481 -27.71 -16.06 17.91
CA ASN A 481 -27.25 -14.82 18.52
C ASN A 481 -27.10 -13.61 17.57
N ARG A 482 -27.65 -13.66 16.37
CA ARG A 482 -27.61 -12.50 15.48
C ARG A 482 -28.99 -11.90 15.26
N VAL A 483 -29.13 -10.64 15.64
CA VAL A 483 -30.19 -9.79 15.10
C VAL A 483 -29.75 -9.27 13.75
N ARG A 484 -30.43 -9.63 12.67
CA ARG A 484 -30.25 -9.01 11.37
C ARG A 484 -30.55 -7.52 11.51
N GLY A 485 -29.52 -6.70 11.47
CA GLY A 485 -29.60 -5.26 11.54
C GLY A 485 -29.22 -4.61 10.22
N ALA A 486 -29.21 -3.30 10.17
CA ALA A 486 -28.59 -2.53 9.11
C ALA A 486 -27.05 -2.65 9.23
N SER A 487 -26.51 -3.84 8.96
CA SER A 487 -25.06 -4.12 9.01
C SER A 487 -24.42 -3.87 7.66
N ASP A 488 -23.16 -3.49 7.65
CA ASP A 488 -22.36 -3.43 6.41
C ASP A 488 -21.99 -4.85 5.99
N VAL A 489 -22.63 -5.35 4.93
CA VAL A 489 -22.36 -6.69 4.35
C VAL A 489 -21.84 -6.59 2.90
N SER A 490 -21.21 -5.46 2.56
CA SER A 490 -20.81 -5.13 1.19
C SER A 490 -19.36 -5.49 0.85
N VAL A 491 -18.57 -6.02 1.78
CA VAL A 491 -17.10 -6.16 1.63
C VAL A 491 -16.69 -7.34 0.77
N SER A 492 -17.34 -8.50 0.91
CA SER A 492 -17.00 -9.70 0.13
C SER A 492 -18.15 -10.69 0.10
N ASN A 493 -18.23 -11.48 -0.96
CA ASN A 493 -19.14 -12.61 -1.03
C ASN A 493 -18.63 -13.74 -1.94
N ALA A 494 -19.12 -14.95 -1.71
CA ALA A 494 -18.88 -16.12 -2.55
C ALA A 494 -20.12 -17.03 -2.57
N CYS A 495 -20.61 -17.39 -3.74
CA CYS A 495 -21.77 -18.26 -3.84
C CYS A 495 -21.41 -19.72 -4.15
N SER A 496 -22.29 -20.60 -3.73
CA SER A 496 -22.21 -22.04 -3.98
C SER A 496 -23.59 -22.61 -4.28
N VAL A 497 -23.65 -23.61 -5.13
CA VAL A 497 -24.87 -24.34 -5.45
C VAL A 497 -24.63 -25.83 -5.32
N ASN A 498 -25.47 -26.51 -4.56
CA ASN A 498 -25.48 -27.96 -4.49
C ASN A 498 -26.90 -28.50 -4.51
N ASN A 499 -27.16 -29.51 -5.35
CA ASN A 499 -28.49 -30.12 -5.49
C ASN A 499 -29.61 -29.06 -5.60
N ASN A 500 -29.33 -27.96 -6.34
CA ASN A 500 -30.23 -26.83 -6.52
C ASN A 500 -30.49 -25.98 -5.26
N VAL A 501 -29.82 -26.27 -4.16
CA VAL A 501 -29.81 -25.38 -2.99
C VAL A 501 -28.78 -24.30 -3.19
N ILE A 502 -29.24 -23.06 -3.14
CA ILE A 502 -28.38 -21.86 -3.29
C ILE A 502 -27.86 -21.45 -1.93
N GLN A 503 -26.57 -21.20 -1.87
CA GLN A 503 -25.91 -20.65 -0.69
C GLN A 503 -25.01 -19.49 -1.11
N VAL A 504 -24.93 -18.47 -0.26
CA VAL A 504 -23.97 -17.37 -0.38
C VAL A 504 -23.29 -17.16 0.96
N PHE A 505 -21.98 -16.98 0.92
CA PHE A 505 -21.15 -16.65 2.06
C PHE A 505 -20.71 -15.19 1.91
N TYR A 506 -20.69 -14.45 3.00
CA TYR A 506 -20.39 -13.02 2.98
C TYR A 506 -19.88 -12.55 4.34
N ARG A 507 -19.18 -11.43 4.35
CA ARG A 507 -18.66 -10.80 5.56
C ARG A 507 -19.66 -9.79 6.11
N ASP A 508 -19.89 -9.80 7.41
CA ASP A 508 -20.46 -8.70 8.17
C ASP A 508 -19.29 -7.83 8.68
N GLU A 509 -19.09 -6.67 8.06
CA GLU A 509 -18.02 -5.75 8.41
C GLU A 509 -18.21 -5.14 9.80
N SER A 510 -19.46 -4.95 10.21
CA SER A 510 -19.77 -4.34 11.51
C SER A 510 -19.35 -5.23 12.69
N GLN A 511 -19.32 -6.54 12.48
CA GLN A 511 -18.96 -7.53 13.51
C GLN A 511 -17.65 -8.28 13.19
N GLY A 512 -17.11 -8.15 11.98
CA GLY A 512 -15.93 -8.87 11.54
C GLY A 512 -16.13 -10.37 11.33
N ILE A 513 -17.36 -10.84 11.12
CA ILE A 513 -17.70 -12.27 11.05
C ILE A 513 -18.04 -12.74 9.64
N LEU A 514 -17.82 -14.02 9.40
CA LEU A 514 -18.23 -14.73 8.18
C LEU A 514 -19.60 -15.36 8.37
N LEU A 515 -20.52 -14.98 7.50
CA LEU A 515 -21.88 -15.43 7.47
C LEU A 515 -22.15 -16.34 6.28
N GLY A 516 -23.19 -17.18 6.40
CA GLY A 516 -23.79 -17.93 5.33
C GLY A 516 -25.29 -17.69 5.26
N ALA A 517 -25.82 -17.54 4.04
CA ALA A 517 -27.25 -17.54 3.79
C ALA A 517 -27.62 -18.66 2.81
N VAL A 518 -28.60 -19.47 3.17
CA VAL A 518 -29.11 -20.62 2.40
C VAL A 518 -30.55 -20.36 1.98
N LYS A 519 -30.87 -20.53 0.72
CA LYS A 519 -32.22 -20.36 0.23
C LYS A 519 -32.99 -21.70 0.23
N GLU A 520 -33.90 -21.87 1.17
CA GLU A 520 -34.73 -23.06 1.33
C GLU A 520 -36.22 -22.69 1.22
N ASN A 521 -36.98 -23.40 0.40
CA ASN A 521 -38.42 -23.15 0.19
C ASN A 521 -38.76 -21.68 -0.12
N GLY A 522 -37.87 -20.99 -0.87
CA GLY A 522 -38.05 -19.59 -1.27
C GLY A 522 -37.66 -18.56 -0.20
N LYS A 523 -37.26 -18.97 0.99
CA LYS A 523 -36.82 -18.09 2.09
C LYS A 523 -35.32 -18.20 2.35
N TRP A 524 -34.70 -17.14 2.78
CA TRP A 524 -33.31 -17.13 3.24
C TRP A 524 -33.21 -17.53 4.70
N ARG A 525 -32.29 -18.45 5.01
CA ARG A 525 -31.93 -18.87 6.36
C ARG A 525 -30.45 -18.58 6.58
N TYR A 526 -30.13 -18.01 7.71
CA TYR A 526 -28.79 -17.46 8.00
C TYR A 526 -28.05 -18.33 9.02
N GLU A 527 -26.72 -18.30 8.95
CA GLU A 527 -25.83 -18.94 9.90
C GLU A 527 -24.54 -18.15 10.05
N ILE A 528 -23.90 -18.25 11.23
CA ILE A 528 -22.53 -17.81 11.43
C ILE A 528 -21.62 -18.96 11.04
N VAL A 529 -20.64 -18.68 10.17
CA VAL A 529 -19.65 -19.67 9.73
C VAL A 529 -18.40 -19.59 10.58
N ASP A 530 -17.85 -18.39 10.79
CA ASP A 530 -16.64 -18.17 11.59
C ASP A 530 -16.56 -16.72 12.08
N GLY A 531 -15.69 -16.45 13.07
CA GLY A 531 -15.39 -15.12 13.58
C GLY A 531 -16.00 -14.79 14.94
N ASP A 532 -16.94 -15.57 15.45
CA ASP A 532 -17.63 -15.35 16.74
C ASP A 532 -17.05 -16.13 17.92
N LYS A 533 -16.17 -17.10 17.65
CA LYS A 533 -15.57 -18.00 18.64
C LYS A 533 -16.60 -18.77 19.50
N ASP A 534 -17.75 -19.06 18.95
CA ASP A 534 -18.77 -19.85 19.66
C ASP A 534 -18.32 -21.30 19.92
N THR A 535 -17.38 -21.81 19.13
CA THR A 535 -16.70 -23.10 19.32
C THR A 535 -15.19 -22.94 19.35
N GLU A 536 -14.44 -23.93 19.91
CA GLU A 536 -12.97 -23.88 19.96
C GLU A 536 -12.32 -23.75 18.58
N ASP A 537 -12.95 -24.27 17.54
CA ASP A 537 -12.44 -24.28 16.16
C ASP A 537 -12.71 -22.96 15.40
N ARG A 538 -13.64 -22.12 15.88
CA ARG A 538 -13.91 -20.79 15.32
C ARG A 538 -12.93 -19.77 15.85
N THR A 539 -12.57 -18.80 15.01
CA THR A 539 -11.69 -17.68 15.41
C THR A 539 -12.49 -16.51 15.98
N THR A 540 -11.83 -15.56 16.61
CA THR A 540 -12.42 -14.30 17.09
C THR A 540 -12.23 -13.19 16.08
N GLY A 541 -13.33 -12.60 15.59
CA GLY A 541 -13.39 -11.38 14.81
C GLY A 541 -12.57 -11.34 13.52
N ASP A 542 -12.80 -10.37 12.71
CA ASP A 542 -12.06 -9.99 11.50
C ASP A 542 -11.69 -11.12 10.53
N VAL A 543 -12.71 -11.79 10.02
CA VAL A 543 -12.55 -12.87 9.03
C VAL A 543 -13.17 -12.49 7.68
N ALA A 544 -12.66 -13.11 6.60
CA ALA A 544 -13.26 -13.11 5.27
C ALA A 544 -13.34 -11.74 4.56
N PHE A 545 -12.30 -10.93 4.67
CA PHE A 545 -12.12 -9.79 3.73
C PHE A 545 -12.01 -10.29 2.29
N HIS A 546 -11.39 -11.44 2.10
CA HIS A 546 -11.30 -12.18 0.84
C HIS A 546 -11.79 -13.61 1.06
N MET A 547 -12.64 -14.07 0.17
CA MET A 547 -13.14 -15.44 0.23
C MET A 547 -13.45 -16.01 -1.15
N LYS A 548 -13.38 -17.34 -1.26
CA LYS A 548 -13.88 -18.11 -2.39
C LYS A 548 -14.52 -19.39 -1.89
N SER A 549 -15.49 -19.88 -2.65
CA SER A 549 -16.19 -21.13 -2.35
C SER A 549 -16.20 -22.07 -3.56
N VAL A 550 -16.26 -23.35 -3.28
CA VAL A 550 -16.49 -24.39 -4.29
C VAL A 550 -17.29 -25.53 -3.69
N THR A 551 -18.17 -26.10 -4.48
CA THR A 551 -18.87 -27.33 -4.12
C THR A 551 -18.33 -28.52 -4.92
N VAL A 552 -17.98 -29.60 -4.23
CA VAL A 552 -17.52 -30.85 -4.84
C VAL A 552 -18.32 -32.02 -4.29
N GLY A 553 -19.10 -32.65 -5.13
CA GLY A 553 -20.02 -33.70 -4.69
C GLY A 553 -20.99 -33.18 -3.64
N LYS A 554 -20.91 -33.72 -2.43
CA LYS A 554 -21.76 -33.33 -1.29
C LYS A 554 -21.01 -32.43 -0.28
N LYS A 555 -19.84 -31.90 -0.61
CA LYS A 555 -19.07 -31.02 0.28
C LYS A 555 -19.00 -29.61 -0.28
N ILE A 556 -19.24 -28.64 0.58
CA ILE A 556 -18.96 -27.21 0.36
C ILE A 556 -17.62 -26.92 1.00
N SER A 557 -16.79 -26.19 0.32
CA SER A 557 -15.48 -25.75 0.79
C SER A 557 -15.32 -24.26 0.61
N LEU A 558 -14.82 -23.60 1.63
CA LEU A 558 -14.49 -22.19 1.69
C LEU A 558 -13.00 -22.02 1.95
N ILE A 559 -12.40 -21.03 1.31
CA ILE A 559 -11.12 -20.48 1.70
C ILE A 559 -11.31 -18.98 1.97
N TYR A 560 -10.73 -18.50 3.05
CA TYR A 560 -10.83 -17.10 3.46
C TYR A 560 -9.65 -16.68 4.34
N ASP A 561 -9.44 -15.38 4.45
CA ASP A 561 -8.45 -14.76 5.33
C ASP A 561 -9.05 -14.51 6.73
N SER A 562 -8.16 -14.41 7.72
CA SER A 562 -8.48 -14.04 9.09
C SER A 562 -7.39 -13.14 9.65
N VAL A 563 -7.79 -12.05 10.27
CA VAL A 563 -6.89 -11.14 10.97
C VAL A 563 -6.98 -11.39 12.46
N LYS A 564 -5.86 -11.75 13.10
CA LYS A 564 -5.83 -12.16 14.52
C LYS A 564 -5.20 -11.15 15.47
N GLY A 565 -4.55 -10.14 14.99
CA GLY A 565 -3.90 -9.18 15.87
C GLY A 565 -3.68 -7.85 15.19
N PHE A 566 -3.77 -6.80 15.99
CA PHE A 566 -3.46 -5.44 15.59
C PHE A 566 -2.46 -4.86 16.58
N ASP A 567 -1.57 -3.98 16.10
CA ASP A 567 -0.74 -3.16 16.98
C ASP A 567 -1.53 -1.92 17.47
N ALA A 568 -0.86 -1.04 18.22
CA ALA A 568 -1.48 0.17 18.74
C ALA A 568 -1.96 1.12 17.64
N GLU A 569 -1.32 1.07 16.46
CA GLU A 569 -1.65 1.85 15.27
C GLU A 569 -2.68 1.17 14.38
N LYS A 570 -3.29 0.08 14.82
CA LYS A 570 -4.26 -0.76 14.08
C LYS A 570 -3.71 -1.43 12.83
N ASN A 571 -2.38 -1.57 12.70
CA ASN A 571 -1.81 -2.40 11.66
C ASN A 571 -1.97 -3.89 11.98
N ILE A 572 -2.21 -4.70 10.96
CA ILE A 572 -2.34 -6.15 11.11
C ILE A 572 -0.98 -6.72 11.54
N THR A 573 -0.93 -7.34 12.71
CA THR A 573 0.28 -7.98 13.22
C THR A 573 0.27 -9.49 13.07
N LYS A 574 -0.89 -10.08 12.85
CA LYS A 574 -1.05 -11.52 12.70
C LYS A 574 -2.23 -11.85 11.81
N GLY A 575 -1.98 -12.56 10.72
CA GLY A 575 -2.99 -13.03 9.79
C GLY A 575 -2.96 -14.55 9.63
N GLU A 576 -4.05 -15.13 9.14
CA GLU A 576 -4.17 -16.55 8.80
C GLU A 576 -4.92 -16.71 7.48
N VAL A 577 -4.65 -17.81 6.79
CA VAL A 577 -5.53 -18.35 5.76
C VAL A 577 -6.25 -19.56 6.32
N ARG A 578 -7.56 -19.51 6.32
CA ARG A 578 -8.42 -20.54 6.85
C ARG A 578 -9.18 -21.26 5.73
N TYR A 579 -9.46 -22.50 5.98
CA TYR A 579 -10.29 -23.35 5.14
C TYR A 579 -11.39 -23.94 6.02
N ALA A 580 -12.63 -23.82 5.56
CA ALA A 580 -13.77 -24.43 6.20
C ALA A 580 -14.50 -25.34 5.22
N THR A 581 -14.96 -26.49 5.68
CA THR A 581 -15.73 -27.43 4.87
C THR A 581 -16.84 -28.07 5.66
N ARG A 582 -17.94 -28.39 4.98
CA ARG A 582 -19.03 -29.21 5.54
C ARG A 582 -19.74 -30.01 4.47
N SER A 583 -20.53 -30.97 4.90
CA SER A 583 -21.53 -31.60 4.04
C SER A 583 -22.56 -30.56 3.59
N THR A 584 -23.11 -30.71 2.41
CA THR A 584 -24.15 -29.82 1.87
C THR A 584 -25.49 -29.90 2.59
N SER A 585 -25.69 -30.88 3.50
CA SER A 585 -26.84 -30.84 4.37
C SER A 585 -26.73 -29.69 5.36
N ALA A 586 -27.78 -28.91 5.48
CA ALA A 586 -27.81 -27.72 6.35
C ALA A 586 -27.67 -28.04 7.86
N SER A 587 -27.64 -29.30 8.23
CA SER A 587 -27.49 -29.81 9.61
C SER A 587 -26.07 -30.27 9.95
N SER A 588 -25.11 -30.23 9.00
CA SER A 588 -23.75 -30.67 9.30
C SER A 588 -22.91 -29.51 9.84
N ASP A 589 -22.10 -29.80 10.83
CA ASP A 589 -21.16 -28.83 11.39
C ASP A 589 -20.04 -28.52 10.42
N TRP A 590 -19.44 -27.32 10.57
CA TRP A 590 -18.26 -26.92 9.84
C TRP A 590 -17.02 -27.57 10.44
N GLU A 591 -16.15 -28.07 9.57
CA GLU A 591 -14.79 -28.52 9.88
C GLU A 591 -13.81 -27.43 9.44
N TYR A 592 -12.87 -27.04 10.32
CA TYR A 592 -11.93 -25.96 10.06
C TYR A 592 -10.49 -26.47 9.96
N LYS A 593 -9.70 -25.81 9.13
CA LYS A 593 -8.26 -26.02 8.99
C LYS A 593 -7.55 -24.70 8.72
N THR A 594 -6.50 -24.38 9.48
CA THR A 594 -5.58 -23.30 9.13
C THR A 594 -4.59 -23.79 8.08
N LEU A 595 -4.54 -23.10 6.94
CA LEU A 595 -3.62 -23.42 5.85
C LEU A 595 -2.29 -22.71 5.97
N ASP A 596 -2.31 -21.49 6.47
CA ASP A 596 -1.12 -20.63 6.65
C ASP A 596 -1.33 -19.74 7.87
N ALA A 597 -0.35 -19.74 8.78
CA ALA A 597 -0.33 -18.90 9.96
C ALA A 597 1.14 -18.65 10.32
N PRO A 598 1.81 -17.69 9.69
CA PRO A 598 3.21 -17.40 9.95
C PRO A 598 3.44 -17.06 11.43
N SER A 599 4.51 -17.57 11.99
CA SER A 599 4.90 -17.32 13.39
C SER A 599 5.47 -15.92 13.61
N GLU A 600 5.93 -15.26 12.55
CA GLU A 600 6.52 -13.93 12.58
C GLU A 600 5.49 -12.88 12.14
N ARG A 601 5.70 -11.62 12.55
CA ARG A 601 4.92 -10.48 12.10
C ARG A 601 4.94 -10.41 10.57
N THR A 602 3.88 -10.87 9.95
CA THR A 602 3.64 -10.68 8.53
C THR A 602 2.36 -9.89 8.38
N TYR A 603 2.47 -8.71 7.82
CA TYR A 603 1.36 -7.75 7.71
C TYR A 603 0.28 -8.17 6.70
N ALA A 604 0.51 -9.18 5.88
CA ALA A 604 -0.49 -9.63 4.93
C ALA A 604 -0.37 -11.14 4.69
N VAL A 605 -1.33 -11.91 5.19
CA VAL A 605 -1.51 -13.33 4.90
C VAL A 605 -2.94 -13.53 4.42
N GLY A 606 -3.10 -14.18 3.27
CA GLY A 606 -4.41 -14.38 2.68
C GLY A 606 -4.96 -13.16 1.95
N TYR A 607 -4.12 -12.30 1.47
CA TYR A 607 -4.48 -11.02 0.86
C TYR A 607 -5.24 -11.11 -0.48
N ASP A 608 -5.55 -12.13 -0.95
CA ASP A 608 -6.57 -12.65 -1.85
C ASP A 608 -6.45 -14.18 -1.83
N VAL A 609 -7.55 -14.83 -2.02
CA VAL A 609 -7.62 -16.28 -1.94
C VAL A 609 -8.29 -16.86 -3.18
N THR A 610 -7.91 -18.06 -3.55
CA THR A 610 -8.54 -18.77 -4.67
C THR A 610 -8.64 -20.26 -4.37
N ILE A 611 -9.68 -20.91 -4.89
CA ILE A 611 -9.91 -22.35 -4.77
C ILE A 611 -10.41 -22.90 -6.09
N LEU A 612 -9.89 -24.04 -6.48
CA LEU A 612 -10.25 -24.73 -7.72
C LEU A 612 -10.46 -26.22 -7.46
N ASN A 613 -11.56 -26.76 -7.95
CA ASN A 613 -11.76 -28.20 -8.03
C ASN A 613 -11.10 -28.76 -9.30
N THR A 614 -10.23 -29.75 -9.15
CA THR A 614 -9.50 -30.40 -10.22
C THR A 614 -9.76 -31.90 -10.22
N ALA A 615 -9.34 -32.59 -11.27
CA ALA A 615 -9.41 -34.06 -11.33
C ALA A 615 -8.59 -34.75 -10.22
N LYS A 616 -7.65 -34.04 -9.60
CA LYS A 616 -6.76 -34.56 -8.54
C LYS A 616 -7.17 -34.14 -7.14
N GLY A 617 -8.15 -33.24 -6.99
CA GLY A 617 -8.59 -32.69 -5.73
C GLY A 617 -8.71 -31.17 -5.75
N LEU A 618 -8.85 -30.57 -4.58
CA LEU A 618 -8.94 -29.12 -4.43
C LEU A 618 -7.55 -28.50 -4.36
N ILE A 619 -7.33 -27.51 -5.20
CA ILE A 619 -6.16 -26.63 -5.12
C ILE A 619 -6.58 -25.29 -4.54
N THR A 620 -5.86 -24.85 -3.53
CA THR A 620 -6.02 -23.53 -2.90
C THR A 620 -4.82 -22.68 -3.17
N GLY A 621 -5.02 -21.37 -3.26
CA GLY A 621 -3.93 -20.39 -3.41
C GLY A 621 -4.24 -19.10 -2.70
N TRP A 622 -3.19 -18.39 -2.29
CA TRP A 622 -3.29 -17.10 -1.61
C TRP A 622 -2.03 -16.27 -1.78
N PHE A 623 -2.16 -14.97 -1.58
CA PHE A 623 -1.04 -14.05 -1.50
C PHE A 623 -0.60 -13.85 -0.05
N THR A 624 0.70 -13.64 0.13
CA THR A 624 1.30 -13.31 1.42
C THR A 624 2.51 -12.40 1.24
N SER A 625 2.86 -11.66 2.29
CA SER A 625 4.08 -10.86 2.36
C SER A 625 5.21 -11.68 3.00
N SER A 626 6.44 -11.55 2.48
CA SER A 626 7.64 -12.22 3.04
C SER A 626 8.36 -11.40 4.11
N GLY A 627 7.88 -10.22 4.47
CA GLY A 627 8.56 -9.33 5.41
C GLY A 627 7.67 -8.23 5.98
N PHE A 628 8.30 -7.30 6.70
CA PHE A 628 7.64 -6.20 7.39
C PHE A 628 7.14 -5.06 6.50
N THR A 629 7.34 -5.13 5.20
CA THR A 629 6.92 -4.09 4.27
C THR A 629 5.44 -4.24 3.92
N TYR A 630 4.61 -3.50 4.61
CA TYR A 630 3.23 -3.26 4.22
C TYR A 630 3.21 -2.25 3.06
N PRO A 631 2.30 -2.34 2.07
CA PRO A 631 1.17 -3.26 1.95
C PRO A 631 1.26 -4.26 0.79
N ASN A 632 2.43 -4.55 0.24
CA ASN A 632 2.52 -5.31 -1.01
C ASN A 632 2.89 -6.76 -0.74
N PRO A 633 1.97 -7.73 -0.96
CA PRO A 633 2.33 -9.13 -0.95
C PRO A 633 3.38 -9.40 -2.02
N ASP A 634 4.43 -10.14 -1.68
CA ASP A 634 5.54 -10.47 -2.56
C ASP A 634 5.63 -11.96 -2.88
N GLN A 635 4.69 -12.76 -2.35
CA GLN A 635 4.63 -14.20 -2.57
C GLN A 635 3.23 -14.66 -2.96
N VAL A 636 3.17 -15.61 -3.90
CA VAL A 636 2.02 -16.49 -4.14
C VAL A 636 2.31 -17.83 -3.50
N LYS A 637 1.42 -18.30 -2.65
CA LYS A 637 1.42 -19.65 -2.13
C LYS A 637 0.27 -20.44 -2.73
N TYR A 638 0.47 -21.71 -3.01
CA TYR A 638 -0.59 -22.61 -3.43
C TYR A 638 -0.31 -24.05 -3.00
N GLN A 639 -1.35 -24.81 -2.77
CA GLN A 639 -1.23 -26.21 -2.39
C GLN A 639 -2.47 -27.04 -2.81
N ASP A 640 -2.30 -28.33 -3.00
CA ASP A 640 -3.38 -29.29 -2.89
C ASP A 640 -3.82 -29.34 -1.41
N ILE A 641 -5.11 -29.23 -1.14
CA ILE A 641 -5.65 -29.18 0.24
C ILE A 641 -5.26 -30.39 1.09
N ASN A 642 -4.99 -31.51 0.45
CA ASN A 642 -4.58 -32.75 1.09
C ASN A 642 -3.05 -32.93 1.14
N ALA A 643 -2.27 -32.06 0.48
CA ALA A 643 -0.81 -32.15 0.52
C ALA A 643 -0.25 -31.51 1.80
N ALA A 644 0.83 -32.09 2.28
CA ALA A 644 1.57 -31.53 3.42
C ALA A 644 2.45 -30.34 3.02
N SER A 645 2.74 -30.18 1.72
CA SER A 645 3.67 -29.16 1.23
C SER A 645 2.95 -28.02 0.53
N VAL A 646 3.33 -26.79 0.90
CA VAL A 646 2.93 -25.54 0.24
C VAL A 646 3.99 -25.16 -0.78
N VAL A 647 3.60 -24.84 -1.99
CA VAL A 647 4.49 -24.26 -2.99
C VAL A 647 4.46 -22.74 -2.83
N SER A 648 5.62 -22.13 -2.62
CA SER A 648 5.76 -20.68 -2.51
C SER A 648 6.56 -20.15 -3.70
N VAL A 649 6.03 -19.12 -4.33
CA VAL A 649 6.71 -18.41 -5.42
C VAL A 649 6.86 -16.95 -5.03
N LYS A 650 8.11 -16.51 -4.88
CA LYS A 650 8.41 -15.11 -4.65
C LYS A 650 8.33 -14.35 -5.97
N ALA A 651 7.56 -13.29 -5.98
CA ALA A 651 7.55 -12.32 -7.07
C ALA A 651 7.53 -10.93 -6.45
N ASP A 652 8.24 -10.01 -7.10
CA ASP A 652 8.23 -8.65 -6.64
C ASP A 652 6.93 -7.99 -7.00
N GLU A 653 6.38 -7.30 -6.02
CA GLU A 653 5.25 -6.43 -6.19
C GLU A 653 4.08 -7.12 -6.91
N PHE A 654 3.36 -7.96 -6.18
CA PHE A 654 1.99 -8.25 -6.53
C PHE A 654 1.19 -6.97 -6.26
N GLY A 655 1.05 -6.15 -7.26
CA GLY A 655 0.50 -4.79 -7.10
C GLY A 655 -0.98 -4.73 -6.88
N THR A 656 -1.72 -5.83 -6.85
CA THR A 656 -3.14 -5.90 -6.49
C THR A 656 -3.59 -7.30 -6.12
N LEU A 657 -4.57 -7.36 -5.41
CA LEU A 657 -5.29 -8.19 -4.51
C LEU A 657 -6.21 -9.21 -5.17
N HIS A 658 -6.04 -9.55 -6.45
CA HIS A 658 -6.98 -10.44 -7.10
C HIS A 658 -6.28 -11.48 -7.96
N SER A 659 -6.53 -12.74 -7.64
CA SER A 659 -5.96 -13.88 -8.34
C SER A 659 -7.01 -14.88 -8.83
N SER A 660 -6.64 -15.70 -9.77
CA SER A 660 -7.46 -16.81 -10.24
C SER A 660 -6.57 -17.97 -10.65
N ILE A 661 -6.91 -19.19 -10.23
CA ILE A 661 -6.23 -20.42 -10.65
C ILE A 661 -6.83 -20.91 -11.96
N SER A 662 -5.97 -21.35 -12.90
CA SER A 662 -6.45 -21.95 -14.16
C SER A 662 -7.08 -23.34 -13.91
N ALA A 663 -8.13 -23.71 -14.66
CA ALA A 663 -8.82 -24.98 -14.50
C ALA A 663 -7.98 -26.21 -14.90
N ASP A 664 -6.86 -26.02 -15.63
CA ASP A 664 -5.89 -27.07 -15.94
C ASP A 664 -4.73 -27.10 -14.95
N GLU A 665 -4.80 -26.35 -13.88
CA GLU A 665 -3.79 -26.26 -12.81
C GLU A 665 -2.41 -25.76 -13.28
N LYS A 666 -2.30 -25.18 -14.47
CA LYS A 666 -1.00 -24.82 -15.04
C LYS A 666 -0.49 -23.48 -14.58
N MET A 667 -1.39 -22.55 -14.27
CA MET A 667 -1.03 -21.17 -13.95
C MET A 667 -1.97 -20.57 -12.90
N VAL A 668 -1.41 -19.76 -12.03
CA VAL A 668 -2.14 -18.78 -11.22
C VAL A 668 -2.03 -17.43 -11.90
N LEU A 669 -3.16 -16.85 -12.24
CA LEU A 669 -3.27 -15.53 -12.84
C LEU A 669 -3.38 -14.47 -11.74
N PHE A 670 -2.66 -13.37 -11.86
CA PHE A 670 -2.71 -12.28 -10.91
C PHE A 670 -2.36 -10.94 -11.56
N SER A 671 -2.68 -9.88 -10.89
CA SER A 671 -2.21 -8.54 -11.23
C SER A 671 -0.85 -8.30 -10.57
N CYS A 672 0.16 -7.94 -11.34
CA CYS A 672 1.47 -7.55 -10.86
C CYS A 672 1.74 -6.10 -11.23
N GLU A 673 1.80 -5.22 -10.25
CA GLU A 673 1.75 -3.77 -10.48
C GLU A 673 0.50 -3.40 -11.32
N LEU A 674 0.68 -2.82 -12.46
CA LEU A 674 -0.40 -2.49 -13.43
C LEU A 674 -0.38 -3.45 -14.64
N ARG A 675 0.08 -4.69 -14.47
CA ARG A 675 0.25 -5.69 -15.54
C ARG A 675 -0.49 -6.97 -15.20
N LEU A 676 -0.78 -7.74 -16.23
CA LEU A 676 -1.29 -9.10 -16.08
C LEU A 676 -0.14 -10.08 -16.04
N CYS A 677 -0.02 -10.84 -14.98
CA CYS A 677 1.01 -11.84 -14.76
C CYS A 677 0.41 -13.20 -14.47
N ALA A 678 1.21 -14.23 -14.67
CA ALA A 678 0.88 -15.57 -14.24
C ALA A 678 2.11 -16.29 -13.66
N VAL A 679 1.87 -17.16 -12.69
CA VAL A 679 2.86 -18.11 -12.19
C VAL A 679 2.53 -19.49 -12.78
N SER A 680 3.49 -20.07 -13.48
CA SER A 680 3.39 -21.44 -14.01
C SER A 680 3.79 -22.48 -12.95
N LYS A 681 3.43 -23.77 -13.18
CA LYS A 681 3.87 -24.90 -12.33
C LYS A 681 5.40 -25.03 -12.19
N SER A 682 6.16 -24.45 -13.10
CA SER A 682 7.62 -24.39 -13.01
C SER A 682 8.14 -23.24 -12.14
N ASN A 683 7.28 -22.60 -11.38
CA ASN A 683 7.57 -21.45 -10.50
C ASN A 683 8.18 -20.24 -11.25
N LYS A 684 7.83 -20.09 -12.52
CA LYS A 684 8.26 -18.95 -13.34
C LYS A 684 7.14 -17.93 -13.42
N VAL A 685 7.44 -16.71 -12.99
CA VAL A 685 6.57 -15.56 -13.21
C VAL A 685 6.69 -15.13 -14.67
N VAL A 686 5.56 -14.99 -15.32
CA VAL A 686 5.45 -14.57 -16.71
C VAL A 686 4.61 -13.32 -16.77
N ASN A 687 5.14 -12.25 -17.33
CA ASN A 687 4.35 -11.07 -17.68
C ASN A 687 3.59 -11.35 -18.99
N LEU A 688 2.28 -11.44 -18.90
CA LEU A 688 1.43 -11.76 -20.06
C LEU A 688 1.13 -10.54 -20.93
N VAL A 689 1.37 -9.35 -20.44
CA VAL A 689 1.10 -8.09 -21.12
C VAL A 689 2.27 -7.13 -20.96
N SER A 690 2.82 -6.68 -22.07
CA SER A 690 4.07 -5.90 -22.14
C SER A 690 3.97 -4.43 -21.69
N LYS A 691 2.78 -3.92 -21.39
CA LYS A 691 2.56 -2.52 -20.99
C LYS A 691 1.70 -2.45 -19.73
N ASN A 692 1.96 -1.44 -18.88
CA ASN A 692 1.12 -1.11 -17.74
C ASN A 692 -0.30 -0.80 -18.23
N SER A 693 -1.23 -1.69 -17.97
CA SER A 693 -2.55 -1.60 -18.57
C SER A 693 -3.69 -2.05 -17.67
N ILE A 694 -3.41 -2.78 -16.59
CA ILE A 694 -4.46 -3.19 -15.65
C ILE A 694 -4.71 -2.07 -14.65
N GLN A 695 -5.97 -1.78 -14.40
CA GLN A 695 -6.38 -0.79 -13.41
C GLN A 695 -6.03 -1.28 -12.00
N LYS A 696 -5.50 -0.37 -11.15
CA LYS A 696 -5.20 -0.69 -9.74
C LYS A 696 -6.45 -1.20 -9.03
N GLY A 697 -6.37 -2.35 -8.39
CA GLY A 697 -7.50 -2.97 -7.69
C GLY A 697 -8.49 -3.74 -8.59
N ALA A 698 -8.24 -3.85 -9.89
CA ALA A 698 -9.11 -4.62 -10.78
C ALA A 698 -8.92 -6.12 -10.59
N GLN A 699 -10.03 -6.85 -10.51
CA GLN A 699 -10.02 -8.30 -10.47
C GLN A 699 -9.56 -8.91 -11.79
N VAL A 700 -8.88 -10.04 -11.71
CA VAL A 700 -8.48 -10.86 -12.85
C VAL A 700 -9.13 -12.23 -12.73
N ASN A 701 -9.65 -12.75 -13.84
CA ASN A 701 -10.31 -14.05 -13.86
C ASN A 701 -9.99 -14.83 -15.12
N TRP A 702 -10.03 -16.14 -15.01
CA TRP A 702 -10.02 -17.03 -16.17
C TRP A 702 -11.43 -17.19 -16.76
N ILE A 703 -11.51 -17.27 -18.08
CA ILE A 703 -12.73 -17.62 -18.79
C ILE A 703 -12.41 -18.57 -19.94
N THR A 704 -13.27 -19.56 -20.19
CA THR A 704 -13.11 -20.49 -21.30
C THR A 704 -14.11 -20.17 -22.39
N ILE A 705 -13.62 -19.98 -23.62
CA ILE A 705 -14.41 -19.75 -24.82
C ILE A 705 -13.99 -20.78 -25.85
N ASP A 706 -14.92 -21.58 -26.33
CA ASP A 706 -14.67 -22.64 -27.34
C ASP A 706 -13.44 -23.50 -27.03
N LYS A 707 -13.37 -24.02 -25.78
CA LYS A 707 -12.27 -24.82 -25.24
C LYS A 707 -10.93 -24.09 -25.06
N THR A 708 -10.83 -22.82 -25.47
CA THR A 708 -9.63 -22.00 -25.26
C THR A 708 -9.79 -21.15 -24.00
N LYS A 709 -8.74 -21.12 -23.19
CA LYS A 709 -8.71 -20.24 -22.00
C LYS A 709 -8.22 -18.87 -22.36
N TYR A 710 -8.85 -17.89 -21.75
CA TYR A 710 -8.53 -16.48 -21.82
C TYR A 710 -8.44 -15.91 -20.41
N ALA A 711 -7.62 -14.87 -20.22
CA ALA A 711 -7.70 -14.04 -19.05
C ALA A 711 -8.63 -12.85 -19.29
N MET A 712 -9.35 -12.44 -18.27
CA MET A 712 -10.24 -11.29 -18.26
C MET A 712 -9.78 -10.31 -17.17
N ALA A 713 -9.67 -9.03 -17.51
CA ALA A 713 -9.30 -7.99 -16.56
C ALA A 713 -9.87 -6.62 -16.94
N GLY A 714 -9.97 -5.73 -15.96
CA GLY A 714 -10.20 -4.30 -16.17
C GLY A 714 -8.92 -3.58 -16.60
N VAL A 715 -8.96 -2.88 -17.73
CA VAL A 715 -7.81 -2.18 -18.31
C VAL A 715 -8.21 -0.75 -18.67
N SER A 716 -7.67 0.22 -17.95
CA SER A 716 -7.92 1.64 -18.22
C SER A 716 -9.41 1.96 -18.45
N GLY A 717 -10.28 1.49 -17.56
CA GLY A 717 -11.73 1.68 -17.65
C GLY A 717 -12.44 0.83 -18.71
N LYS A 718 -11.84 -0.29 -19.15
CA LYS A 718 -12.39 -1.18 -20.19
C LYS A 718 -12.33 -2.63 -19.75
N LEU A 719 -13.41 -3.38 -19.97
CA LEU A 719 -13.38 -4.83 -19.81
C LEU A 719 -12.61 -5.45 -20.99
N THR A 720 -11.51 -6.13 -20.70
CA THR A 720 -10.57 -6.62 -21.72
C THR A 720 -10.32 -8.12 -21.57
N LEU A 721 -10.36 -8.81 -22.69
CA LEU A 721 -10.05 -10.23 -22.85
C LEU A 721 -8.63 -10.40 -23.40
N PHE A 722 -7.85 -11.29 -22.82
CA PHE A 722 -6.49 -11.60 -23.25
C PHE A 722 -6.40 -13.05 -23.70
N LYS A 723 -5.94 -13.25 -24.94
CA LYS A 723 -5.74 -14.56 -25.57
C LYS A 723 -4.27 -14.96 -25.48
N PRO A 724 -3.95 -16.21 -25.01
CA PRO A 724 -2.62 -16.76 -25.07
C PRO A 724 -1.99 -16.75 -26.44
#